data_d866ee867cf83a11320ccb9589e2b49a
#
_entry.id   d866ee867cf83a11320ccb9589e2b49a
#
_cell.length_a   1.000
_cell.length_b   1.000
_cell.length_c   1.000
_cell.angle_alpha   90.00
_cell.angle_beta   90.00
_cell.angle_gamma   90.00
#
_symmetry.space_group_name_H-M   'P 1'
#
loop_
_entity.id
_entity.type
_entity.pdbx_description
1 polymer ?
#
loop_
_entity_poly.entity_id
_entity_poly.type
_entity_poly.pdbx_seq_one_letter_code
_entity_poly.pdbx_strand_id
1 'polypeptide(L)'
;VFVEGPAGCGKSEFIESIAERAEGLGATLLRAVGSPRERSVPLGALRQLIASAPADTLPQMAPAEPATLVRVEAMQEFCAALHRLSATTPVVVCVDDLQHVDDPTLQYLLYAARRTRSARILLVLAESLHEHASDPVFSTELLRLPHFERVRLERLDRSGVAELAATYQGLPQDEDFGDALYAISGGNPLLLRALVEEHRAAPAERRAALPSPEAGGPFTQAVLTCLHRGGRETVRLAEALAVLRDVGSVECVRRLLGISAAAASQTVHALNAAGIADGCGFRHPCVPAAIVHAMEPEARAALHRDAARLLHSIGAPSPAVAGHLLAAGEADERWGVAALRDAAEQALADDDVAQAVACLTLAHQACDDDQRTSAIKIRLAAVTWRVDPCAAEEHTAEPLAALRAGRLVESHMPALARLLVTQGRVDAAAEVLERLARARGDGSPQAAEVVRGNLLGAQFGHPAPAGSRAMVAVSKDADGAATVTLTDSAASRPAAGMWAVPTAAEGEPAAAAAERFLQTAVLTDTTIEPIGQALRTLIHGDRPDRALPWCQSFVEEADRRGAPGWKAAFAQAQAVIMIRQGNLRVAEEYATMALDCLPEKNGSVFACAPRSVLIYTATAQGRHGAAARQLNHPVPDGLFRTVYALGYLRSRGFYHLATNCFHAALSDFLEVGRLARRWGLDRAVVVPWRTDAAEALIQLGDRQQAEQLVAEQLAMGDARNARVRGVALRVRAALVEVGQRPRLLAESVDELRKYGDRFELSRALSDLGQAFQAVGEPARASMVTRRAWHLAKECGIESVRERPVPGHHARSAPAQEDPLWSADPDVDAKLSDSEKRVAVLAAYGYTNREIALKLYVTVSTVEQHLTRVYRKLNITRRQELPMNLQLSMAEIA
;
A
#
# COMPACT_ATOMS: atom_id res chain seq x y z
N VAL A 1 63.13 -2.47 16.06
CA VAL A 1 62.05 -3.14 15.39
C VAL A 1 61.03 -2.09 14.95
N PHE A 2 60.62 -2.16 13.68
CA PHE A 2 59.66 -1.29 13.12
C PHE A 2 58.42 -2.07 12.69
N VAL A 3 57.29 -1.80 13.34
CA VAL A 3 56.04 -2.54 13.17
C VAL A 3 55.11 -1.73 12.29
N GLU A 4 54.75 -2.30 11.15
CA GLU A 4 53.84 -1.68 10.21
C GLU A 4 52.56 -2.52 10.03
N GLY A 5 51.43 -1.91 9.77
CA GLY A 5 50.23 -2.62 9.45
C GLY A 5 49.03 -1.69 9.29
N PRO A 6 47.91 -2.15 8.66
CA PRO A 6 46.69 -1.38 8.51
C PRO A 6 46.02 -1.08 9.87
N ALA A 7 45.01 -0.23 9.85
CA ALA A 7 44.23 0.07 11.05
C ALA A 7 43.54 -1.20 11.59
N GLY A 8 43.61 -1.42 12.91
CA GLY A 8 42.97 -2.56 13.58
C GLY A 8 43.69 -3.90 13.48
N CYS A 9 44.86 -3.98 12.83
CA CYS A 9 45.60 -5.27 12.67
C CYS A 9 46.35 -5.75 13.93
N GLY A 10 46.29 -5.05 15.07
CA GLY A 10 46.90 -5.51 16.34
C GLY A 10 48.24 -4.91 16.63
N LYS A 11 48.69 -3.78 16.02
CA LYS A 11 49.98 -3.13 16.30
C LYS A 11 50.18 -2.80 17.78
N SER A 12 49.22 -2.18 18.41
CA SER A 12 49.23 -1.82 19.83
C SER A 12 49.30 -3.07 20.72
N GLU A 13 48.56 -4.11 20.40
CA GLU A 13 48.60 -5.41 21.11
C GLU A 13 49.96 -6.09 20.99
N PHE A 14 50.57 -6.01 19.79
CA PHE A 14 51.94 -6.52 19.58
C PHE A 14 52.95 -5.76 20.40
N ILE A 15 52.87 -4.41 20.47
CA ILE A 15 53.76 -3.61 21.34
C ILE A 15 53.56 -3.98 22.82
N GLU A 16 52.29 -4.14 23.26
CA GLU A 16 51.99 -4.50 24.65
C GLU A 16 52.51 -5.88 25.00
N SER A 17 52.40 -6.86 24.12
CA SER A 17 52.97 -8.20 24.31
C SER A 17 54.49 -8.20 24.42
N ILE A 18 55.16 -7.32 23.63
CA ILE A 18 56.61 -7.12 23.77
C ILE A 18 56.94 -6.47 25.12
N ALA A 19 56.18 -5.48 25.52
CA ALA A 19 56.36 -4.75 26.77
C ALA A 19 56.18 -5.65 27.98
N GLU A 20 55.14 -6.46 28.07
CA GLU A 20 54.91 -7.44 29.13
C GLU A 20 56.04 -8.49 29.23
N ARG A 21 56.51 -8.96 28.07
CA ARG A 21 57.59 -9.90 28.00
C ARG A 21 58.91 -9.28 28.45
N ALA A 22 59.18 -8.03 28.12
CA ALA A 22 60.35 -7.27 28.52
C ALA A 22 60.32 -7.00 30.03
N GLU A 23 59.22 -6.62 30.61
CA GLU A 23 59.04 -6.46 32.06
C GLU A 23 59.26 -7.79 32.79
N GLY A 24 58.72 -8.91 32.29
CA GLY A 24 58.97 -10.25 32.84
C GLY A 24 60.47 -10.70 32.82
N LEU A 25 61.26 -10.11 31.92
CA LEU A 25 62.73 -10.30 31.82
C LEU A 25 63.52 -9.26 32.63
N GLY A 26 62.86 -8.39 33.39
CA GLY A 26 63.47 -7.35 34.20
C GLY A 26 64.01 -6.16 33.42
N ALA A 27 63.49 -5.88 32.22
CA ALA A 27 63.87 -4.70 31.44
C ALA A 27 63.20 -3.45 31.96
N THR A 28 63.80 -2.28 31.80
CA THR A 28 63.18 -1.00 32.01
C THR A 28 62.41 -0.63 30.76
N LEU A 29 61.10 -0.35 30.90
CA LEU A 29 60.21 -0.01 29.81
C LEU A 29 59.96 1.48 29.76
N LEU A 30 60.17 2.09 28.57
CA LEU A 30 59.82 3.46 28.25
C LEU A 30 58.71 3.48 27.21
N ARG A 31 57.59 4.14 27.50
CA ARG A 31 56.39 4.12 26.64
C ARG A 31 56.01 5.52 26.19
N ALA A 32 55.61 5.66 24.92
CA ALA A 32 54.92 6.83 24.39
C ALA A 32 53.87 6.40 23.33
N VAL A 33 52.85 7.17 23.22
CA VAL A 33 51.80 7.03 22.20
C VAL A 33 51.64 8.32 21.47
N GLY A 34 51.72 8.31 20.14
CA GLY A 34 51.46 9.45 19.31
C GLY A 34 49.92 9.81 19.29
N SER A 35 49.61 11.11 19.35
CA SER A 35 48.25 11.58 19.31
C SER A 35 48.08 12.65 18.24
N PRO A 36 47.02 12.58 17.37
CA PRO A 36 46.80 13.64 16.38
C PRO A 36 46.67 15.04 16.98
N ARG A 37 46.15 15.15 18.21
CA ARG A 37 45.97 16.42 18.92
C ARG A 37 47.30 16.95 19.49
N GLU A 38 48.27 16.09 19.76
CA GLU A 38 49.54 16.42 20.37
C GLU A 38 50.67 16.51 19.34
N ARG A 39 50.46 16.15 18.09
CA ARG A 39 51.46 16.21 17.01
C ARG A 39 52.12 17.60 16.87
N SER A 40 51.38 18.67 17.15
CA SER A 40 51.90 20.01 17.14
C SER A 40 52.61 20.45 18.45
N VAL A 41 52.59 19.62 19.46
CA VAL A 41 53.23 19.89 20.76
C VAL A 41 54.70 19.40 20.70
N PRO A 42 55.68 20.29 20.64
CA PRO A 42 57.06 19.87 20.49
C PRO A 42 57.52 19.04 21.67
N LEU A 43 58.22 17.96 21.38
CA LEU A 43 58.73 16.97 22.39
C LEU A 43 57.62 16.33 23.22
N GLY A 44 56.36 16.29 22.73
CA GLY A 44 55.23 15.72 23.44
C GLY A 44 55.43 14.24 23.76
N ALA A 45 55.76 13.43 22.75
CA ALA A 45 56.01 12.02 22.92
C ALA A 45 57.32 11.74 23.68
N LEU A 46 58.34 12.56 23.52
CA LEU A 46 59.58 12.43 24.29
C LEU A 46 59.34 12.64 25.80
N ARG A 47 58.49 13.57 26.18
CA ARG A 47 58.09 13.78 27.60
C ARG A 47 57.35 12.57 28.15
N GLN A 48 56.53 11.89 27.37
CA GLN A 48 55.88 10.63 27.79
C GLN A 48 56.97 9.56 28.07
N LEU A 49 57.98 9.41 27.19
CA LEU A 49 59.08 8.49 27.39
C LEU A 49 59.84 8.80 28.67
N ILE A 50 60.16 10.08 28.94
CA ILE A 50 60.85 10.52 30.14
C ILE A 50 59.98 10.27 31.39
N ALA A 51 58.72 10.58 31.36
CA ALA A 51 57.79 10.36 32.47
C ALA A 51 57.56 8.89 32.81
N SER A 52 57.75 7.97 31.85
CA SER A 52 57.68 6.51 32.07
C SER A 52 58.98 5.91 32.61
N ALA A 53 60.05 6.67 32.62
CA ALA A 53 61.33 6.23 33.16
C ALA A 53 61.39 6.19 34.73
N PRO A 54 62.23 5.36 35.36
CA PRO A 54 62.44 5.46 36.77
C PRO A 54 62.92 6.87 37.17
N ALA A 55 62.54 7.34 38.38
CA ALA A 55 62.79 8.69 38.83
C ALA A 55 64.31 9.03 38.71
N ASP A 56 64.58 10.24 38.23
CA ASP A 56 65.92 10.83 38.06
C ASP A 56 66.93 10.07 37.16
N THR A 57 66.39 9.15 36.30
CA THR A 57 67.27 8.39 35.37
C THR A 57 67.44 9.03 34.03
N LEU A 58 66.45 9.80 33.57
CA LEU A 58 66.45 10.60 32.33
C LEU A 58 66.39 12.08 32.62
N PRO A 59 67.04 12.94 31.76
CA PRO A 59 67.03 14.41 31.96
C PRO A 59 65.61 14.99 31.82
N GLN A 60 65.22 15.86 32.78
CA GLN A 60 63.99 16.58 32.68
C GLN A 60 64.11 17.63 31.58
N MET A 61 63.18 17.63 30.67
CA MET A 61 63.14 18.62 29.59
C MET A 61 62.55 19.94 30.14
N ALA A 62 63.32 21.03 29.98
CA ALA A 62 62.82 22.35 30.31
C ALA A 62 61.52 22.70 29.57
N PRO A 63 60.61 23.53 30.17
CA PRO A 63 59.44 24.01 29.43
C PRO A 63 59.90 24.74 28.16
N ALA A 64 59.23 24.42 27.04
CA ALA A 64 59.62 24.79 25.70
C ALA A 64 59.72 26.30 25.52
N GLU A 65 60.90 26.81 25.30
CA GLU A 65 61.12 27.99 24.46
C GLU A 65 60.85 27.63 23.01
N PRO A 66 60.46 28.55 22.15
CA PRO A 66 59.91 28.31 20.81
C PRO A 66 60.74 27.24 20.05
N ALA A 67 60.07 26.21 19.68
CA ALA A 67 60.53 24.88 19.32
C ALA A 67 61.29 24.77 17.98
N THR A 68 62.10 25.71 17.60
CA THR A 68 62.87 25.67 16.35
C THR A 68 64.27 25.10 16.45
N LEU A 69 64.72 24.74 17.65
CA LEU A 69 66.12 24.27 17.83
C LEU A 69 66.13 22.95 18.64
N VAL A 70 66.10 21.83 17.95
CA VAL A 70 66.55 20.56 18.54
C VAL A 70 68.06 20.71 18.82
N ARG A 71 68.41 20.85 20.09
CA ARG A 71 69.85 21.10 20.52
C ARG A 71 70.56 19.75 20.49
N VAL A 72 71.65 19.68 19.74
CA VAL A 72 72.45 18.48 19.65
C VAL A 72 72.93 18.00 21.02
N GLU A 73 73.26 18.98 21.89
CA GLU A 73 73.69 18.74 23.27
C GLU A 73 72.64 17.97 24.09
N ALA A 74 71.38 18.37 23.97
CA ALA A 74 70.25 17.73 24.66
C ALA A 74 69.95 16.31 24.09
N MET A 75 70.10 16.09 22.79
CA MET A 75 70.08 14.76 22.22
C MET A 75 71.22 13.88 22.72
N GLN A 76 72.43 14.43 22.85
CA GLN A 76 73.60 13.74 23.42
C GLN A 76 73.37 13.36 24.88
N GLU A 77 72.80 14.27 25.66
CA GLU A 77 72.49 14.06 27.09
C GLU A 77 71.44 12.97 27.26
N PHE A 78 70.34 12.99 26.47
CA PHE A 78 69.30 11.96 26.44
C PHE A 78 69.89 10.59 26.09
N CYS A 79 70.70 10.48 25.03
CA CYS A 79 71.36 9.27 24.67
C CYS A 79 72.34 8.76 25.77
N ALA A 80 73.11 9.64 26.37
CA ALA A 80 74.05 9.26 27.48
C ALA A 80 73.28 8.73 28.72
N ALA A 81 72.07 9.32 28.98
CA ALA A 81 71.22 8.86 30.03
C ALA A 81 70.61 7.45 29.72
N LEU A 82 70.12 7.24 28.45
CA LEU A 82 69.76 5.89 28.04
C LEU A 82 70.87 4.84 28.15
N HIS A 83 72.10 5.25 27.79
CA HIS A 83 73.26 4.35 27.93
C HIS A 83 73.52 4.03 29.39
N ARG A 84 73.49 4.98 30.30
CA ARG A 84 73.63 4.75 31.74
C ARG A 84 72.57 3.80 32.27
N LEU A 85 71.34 4.02 31.89
CA LEU A 85 70.18 3.17 32.26
C LEU A 85 70.38 1.73 31.75
N SER A 86 70.84 1.57 30.48
CA SER A 86 71.03 0.29 29.85
C SER A 86 72.25 -0.48 30.43
N ALA A 87 73.13 0.22 31.12
CA ALA A 87 74.29 -0.47 31.84
C ALA A 87 73.77 -1.26 33.04
N THR A 88 72.72 -0.85 33.69
CA THR A 88 72.12 -1.50 34.86
C THR A 88 71.07 -2.55 34.46
N THR A 89 70.09 -2.18 33.66
CA THR A 89 69.00 -3.02 33.20
C THR A 89 68.80 -2.87 31.68
N PRO A 90 68.38 -3.92 30.93
CA PRO A 90 67.95 -3.74 29.53
C PRO A 90 66.90 -2.68 29.44
N VAL A 91 66.88 -1.88 28.37
CA VAL A 91 65.91 -0.82 28.16
C VAL A 91 65.07 -1.14 26.87
N VAL A 92 63.77 -1.09 26.99
CA VAL A 92 62.90 -1.24 25.86
C VAL A 92 62.09 0.09 25.68
N VAL A 93 62.20 0.70 24.52
CA VAL A 93 61.51 1.95 24.18
C VAL A 93 60.38 1.58 23.19
N CYS A 94 59.15 1.72 23.61
CA CYS A 94 57.95 1.46 22.80
C CYS A 94 57.27 2.78 22.40
N VAL A 95 57.11 3.01 21.11
CA VAL A 95 56.37 4.17 20.60
C VAL A 95 55.29 3.67 19.65
N ASP A 96 54.05 3.85 20.05
CA ASP A 96 52.89 3.51 19.21
C ASP A 96 52.39 4.75 18.43
N ASP A 97 51.70 4.53 17.34
CA ASP A 97 51.15 5.54 16.46
C ASP A 97 52.18 6.63 16.07
N LEU A 98 53.32 6.16 15.57
CA LEU A 98 54.48 6.99 15.20
C LEU A 98 54.11 8.11 14.22
N GLN A 99 53.10 7.92 13.32
CA GLN A 99 52.59 8.91 12.38
C GLN A 99 52.05 10.16 13.06
N HIS A 100 51.73 10.09 14.34
CA HIS A 100 51.21 11.22 15.16
C HIS A 100 52.23 11.76 16.16
N VAL A 101 53.47 11.31 16.10
CA VAL A 101 54.56 11.82 16.91
C VAL A 101 55.10 13.12 16.31
N ASP A 102 55.50 14.07 17.17
CA ASP A 102 56.06 15.35 16.77
C ASP A 102 57.47 15.20 16.14
N ASP A 103 57.81 16.04 15.17
CA ASP A 103 59.08 15.98 14.44
C ASP A 103 60.33 16.09 15.34
N PRO A 104 60.36 16.96 16.36
CA PRO A 104 61.49 16.99 17.32
C PRO A 104 61.69 15.64 18.03
N THR A 105 60.64 14.96 18.48
CA THR A 105 60.76 13.62 19.11
C THR A 105 61.28 12.58 18.11
N LEU A 106 60.87 12.61 16.85
CA LEU A 106 61.37 11.73 15.79
C LEU A 106 62.90 11.89 15.62
N GLN A 107 63.41 13.13 15.67
CA GLN A 107 64.84 13.42 15.61
C GLN A 107 65.61 12.83 16.80
N TYR A 108 65.07 12.89 18.02
CA TYR A 108 65.67 12.28 19.21
C TYR A 108 65.73 10.76 19.09
N LEU A 109 64.62 10.13 18.60
CA LEU A 109 64.56 8.70 18.39
C LEU A 109 65.54 8.22 17.33
N LEU A 110 65.68 8.98 16.20
CA LEU A 110 66.68 8.66 15.18
C LEU A 110 68.10 8.82 15.64
N TYR A 111 68.36 9.90 16.41
CA TYR A 111 69.69 10.14 17.03
C TYR A 111 70.07 9.03 17.98
N ALA A 112 69.13 8.59 18.82
CA ALA A 112 69.34 7.46 19.74
C ALA A 112 69.54 6.16 18.98
N ALA A 113 68.71 5.84 17.98
CA ALA A 113 68.83 4.63 17.18
C ALA A 113 70.22 4.46 16.52
N ARG A 114 70.84 5.56 16.06
CA ARG A 114 72.16 5.54 15.44
C ARG A 114 73.29 5.31 16.43
N ARG A 115 73.12 5.63 17.72
CA ARG A 115 74.20 5.66 18.71
C ARG A 115 74.11 4.58 19.81
N THR A 116 73.03 3.85 19.87
CA THR A 116 72.83 2.83 20.94
C THR A 116 73.22 1.42 20.53
N ARG A 117 74.07 1.27 19.51
CA ARG A 117 74.44 -0.06 18.95
C ARG A 117 75.10 -1.01 19.93
N SER A 118 75.84 -0.45 20.87
CA SER A 118 76.59 -1.26 21.92
C SER A 118 75.83 -1.38 23.24
N ALA A 119 74.65 -0.82 23.33
CA ALA A 119 73.83 -0.78 24.50
C ALA A 119 72.70 -1.85 24.46
N ARG A 120 72.30 -2.33 25.63
CA ARG A 120 71.13 -3.23 25.76
C ARG A 120 69.79 -2.44 25.61
N ILE A 121 69.61 -1.81 24.45
CA ILE A 121 68.44 -0.99 24.17
C ILE A 121 67.73 -1.55 22.94
N LEU A 122 66.39 -1.80 23.06
CA LEU A 122 65.49 -2.19 21.98
C LEU A 122 64.49 -1.05 21.72
N LEU A 123 64.48 -0.57 20.50
CA LEU A 123 63.47 0.40 20.03
C LEU A 123 62.39 -0.38 19.29
N VAL A 124 61.15 -0.24 19.72
CA VAL A 124 59.94 -0.79 19.06
C VAL A 124 59.05 0.37 18.67
N LEU A 125 58.93 0.60 17.37
CA LEU A 125 58.18 1.72 16.80
C LEU A 125 57.08 1.18 15.93
N ALA A 126 55.81 1.60 16.13
CA ALA A 126 54.71 1.15 15.31
C ALA A 126 54.10 2.33 14.49
N GLU A 127 53.84 2.09 13.22
CA GLU A 127 53.26 3.03 12.27
C GLU A 127 52.11 2.43 11.50
N SER A 128 51.10 3.26 11.17
CA SER A 128 49.99 2.88 10.29
C SER A 128 50.37 2.98 8.83
N LEU A 129 50.12 1.90 8.06
CA LEU A 129 50.57 1.79 6.66
C LEU A 129 49.96 2.77 5.68
N HIS A 130 48.78 3.36 5.96
CA HIS A 130 48.02 4.14 5.00
C HIS A 130 47.66 5.56 5.47
N GLU A 131 48.11 5.92 6.64
CA GLU A 131 48.12 7.30 7.09
C GLU A 131 49.32 8.06 6.50
N HIS A 132 49.27 9.39 6.52
CA HIS A 132 50.41 10.18 6.09
C HIS A 132 51.63 9.71 6.89
N ALA A 133 52.59 9.12 6.17
CA ALA A 133 53.80 8.62 6.79
C ALA A 133 54.41 9.68 7.68
N SER A 134 54.98 9.24 8.83
CA SER A 134 56.00 10.04 9.56
C SER A 134 57.00 10.57 8.56
N ASP A 135 57.68 11.65 8.87
CA ASP A 135 58.68 12.30 7.99
C ASP A 135 59.36 11.26 7.08
N PRO A 136 59.25 11.34 5.75
CA PRO A 136 59.84 10.39 4.80
C PRO A 136 61.36 10.26 5.03
N VAL A 137 62.01 11.29 5.55
CA VAL A 137 63.43 11.32 5.90
C VAL A 137 63.69 10.39 7.08
N PHE A 138 62.84 10.44 8.11
CA PHE A 138 62.93 9.58 9.28
C PHE A 138 62.84 8.08 8.92
N SER A 139 61.84 7.69 8.17
CA SER A 139 61.66 6.30 7.74
C SER A 139 62.83 5.82 6.86
N THR A 140 63.32 6.65 5.92
CA THR A 140 64.44 6.33 5.03
C THR A 140 65.75 6.13 5.83
N GLU A 141 65.98 6.95 6.83
CA GLU A 141 67.17 6.90 7.66
C GLU A 141 67.13 5.68 8.62
N LEU A 142 65.95 5.29 9.15
CA LEU A 142 65.77 4.08 9.94
C LEU A 142 66.07 2.82 9.11
N LEU A 143 65.61 2.77 7.87
CA LEU A 143 65.90 1.65 6.94
C LEU A 143 67.38 1.41 6.70
N ARG A 144 68.25 2.41 6.87
CA ARG A 144 69.69 2.32 6.68
C ARG A 144 70.42 1.79 7.89
N LEU A 145 69.75 1.61 9.01
CA LEU A 145 70.37 1.09 10.22
C LEU A 145 70.65 -0.41 10.10
N PRO A 146 71.89 -0.88 10.45
CA PRO A 146 72.32 -2.28 10.24
C PRO A 146 71.62 -3.31 11.12
N HIS A 147 70.87 -2.90 12.12
CA HIS A 147 70.06 -3.76 13.01
C HIS A 147 68.58 -3.42 12.90
N PHE A 148 68.18 -2.92 11.77
CA PHE A 148 66.79 -2.61 11.49
C PHE A 148 66.02 -3.89 11.14
N GLU A 149 64.98 -4.18 11.88
CA GLU A 149 64.05 -5.27 11.58
C GLU A 149 62.67 -4.67 11.33
N ARG A 150 62.04 -5.10 10.26
CA ARG A 150 60.70 -4.70 9.87
C ARG A 150 59.74 -5.85 10.11
N VAL A 151 58.73 -5.61 10.89
CA VAL A 151 57.61 -6.54 11.14
C VAL A 151 56.39 -5.97 10.46
N ARG A 152 55.91 -6.63 9.43
CA ARG A 152 54.65 -6.22 8.77
C ARG A 152 53.55 -7.12 9.31
N LEU A 153 52.58 -6.50 10.00
CA LEU A 153 51.38 -7.15 10.47
C LEU A 153 50.34 -7.12 9.33
N GLU A 154 49.92 -8.29 8.93
CA GLU A 154 48.86 -8.49 7.95
C GLU A 154 47.56 -8.88 8.65
N ARG A 155 46.46 -8.88 7.88
CA ARG A 155 45.21 -9.42 8.38
C ARG A 155 45.36 -10.92 8.66
N LEU A 156 44.59 -11.43 9.61
CA LEU A 156 44.51 -12.87 9.85
C LEU A 156 43.93 -13.58 8.61
N ASP A 157 44.50 -14.71 8.28
CA ASP A 157 43.89 -15.62 7.34
C ASP A 157 42.74 -16.41 8.00
N ARG A 158 42.10 -17.30 7.26
CA ARG A 158 40.97 -18.08 7.79
C ARG A 158 41.37 -18.92 9.00
N SER A 159 42.58 -19.50 8.97
CA SER A 159 43.12 -20.30 10.09
C SER A 159 43.37 -19.44 11.32
N GLY A 160 43.97 -18.27 11.14
CA GLY A 160 44.20 -17.31 12.21
C GLY A 160 42.93 -16.76 12.84
N VAL A 161 41.87 -16.55 12.02
CA VAL A 161 40.54 -16.18 12.54
C VAL A 161 39.96 -17.32 13.40
N ALA A 162 40.05 -18.57 12.95
CA ALA A 162 39.56 -19.71 13.68
C ALA A 162 40.37 -19.92 15.00
N GLU A 163 41.68 -19.79 14.96
CA GLU A 163 42.55 -19.88 16.16
C GLU A 163 42.21 -18.78 17.17
N LEU A 164 42.05 -17.53 16.72
CA LEU A 164 41.69 -16.44 17.61
C LEU A 164 40.26 -16.61 18.16
N ALA A 165 39.29 -17.03 17.33
CA ALA A 165 37.93 -17.31 17.77
C ALA A 165 37.88 -18.43 18.81
N ALA A 166 38.74 -19.47 18.69
CA ALA A 166 38.83 -20.57 19.64
C ALA A 166 39.31 -20.14 21.05
N THR A 167 39.99 -18.99 21.17
CA THR A 167 40.34 -18.43 22.49
C THR A 167 39.14 -17.94 23.28
N TYR A 168 38.00 -17.68 22.61
CA TYR A 168 36.80 -17.22 23.27
C TYR A 168 35.88 -18.40 23.62
N GLN A 169 35.57 -18.55 24.91
CA GLN A 169 34.69 -19.62 25.38
C GLN A 169 33.24 -19.41 24.92
N GLY A 170 32.56 -20.51 24.52
CA GLY A 170 31.14 -20.55 24.24
C GLY A 170 30.77 -20.20 22.79
N LEU A 171 31.73 -20.16 21.86
CA LEU A 171 31.47 -20.02 20.42
C LEU A 171 31.40 -21.42 19.77
N PRO A 172 30.62 -21.57 18.69
CA PRO A 172 30.69 -22.74 17.81
C PRO A 172 32.11 -22.92 17.27
N GLN A 173 32.56 -24.16 17.17
CA GLN A 173 33.89 -24.52 16.66
C GLN A 173 33.82 -25.17 15.28
N ASP A 174 32.69 -24.95 14.56
CA ASP A 174 32.53 -25.46 13.22
C ASP A 174 33.19 -24.54 12.18
N GLU A 175 33.47 -25.10 11.02
CA GLU A 175 34.15 -24.42 9.93
C GLU A 175 33.27 -23.30 9.32
N ASP A 176 31.92 -23.50 9.25
CA ASP A 176 30.96 -22.54 8.74
C ASP A 176 30.93 -21.26 9.59
N PHE A 177 31.00 -21.39 10.90
CA PHE A 177 31.07 -20.26 11.84
C PHE A 177 32.38 -19.46 11.68
N GLY A 178 33.50 -20.15 11.57
CA GLY A 178 34.80 -19.54 11.32
C GLY A 178 34.85 -18.79 9.99
N ASP A 179 34.32 -19.39 8.94
CA ASP A 179 34.20 -18.76 7.61
C ASP A 179 33.31 -17.54 7.62
N ALA A 180 32.17 -17.55 8.32
CA ALA A 180 31.31 -16.40 8.49
C ALA A 180 32.01 -15.25 9.23
N LEU A 181 32.73 -15.54 10.30
CA LEU A 181 33.55 -14.56 11.01
C LEU A 181 34.61 -13.92 10.09
N TYR A 182 35.30 -14.72 9.30
CA TYR A 182 36.28 -14.23 8.32
C TYR A 182 35.62 -13.37 7.22
N ALA A 183 34.50 -13.82 6.67
CA ALA A 183 33.81 -13.10 5.62
C ALA A 183 33.39 -11.69 6.07
N ILE A 184 32.90 -11.55 7.31
CA ILE A 184 32.41 -10.28 7.86
C ILE A 184 33.59 -9.39 8.33
N SER A 185 34.53 -9.94 9.09
CA SER A 185 35.66 -9.18 9.67
C SER A 185 36.77 -8.90 8.66
N GLY A 186 36.82 -9.62 7.54
CA GLY A 186 37.92 -9.58 6.58
C GLY A 186 39.29 -9.97 7.19
N GLY A 187 39.28 -10.71 8.29
CA GLY A 187 40.49 -11.08 9.04
C GLY A 187 41.12 -9.93 9.84
N ASN A 188 40.43 -8.82 10.03
CA ASN A 188 40.87 -7.72 10.90
C ASN A 188 40.62 -8.10 12.37
N PRO A 189 41.67 -8.19 13.24
CA PRO A 189 41.50 -8.61 14.63
C PRO A 189 40.57 -7.75 15.46
N LEU A 190 40.58 -6.43 15.25
CA LEU A 190 39.71 -5.50 15.97
C LEU A 190 38.24 -5.73 15.60
N LEU A 191 37.94 -5.89 14.29
CA LEU A 191 36.61 -6.17 13.80
C LEU A 191 36.10 -7.55 14.24
N LEU A 192 37.01 -8.56 14.21
CA LEU A 192 36.73 -9.91 14.69
C LEU A 192 36.34 -9.91 16.17
N ARG A 193 37.15 -9.24 17.02
CA ARG A 193 36.88 -9.12 18.46
C ARG A 193 35.54 -8.49 18.72
N ALA A 194 35.23 -7.37 18.08
CA ALA A 194 33.98 -6.67 18.23
C ALA A 194 32.78 -7.51 17.76
N LEU A 195 32.94 -8.28 16.67
CA LEU A 195 31.90 -9.19 16.15
C LEU A 195 31.62 -10.34 17.11
N VAL A 196 32.69 -10.91 17.72
CA VAL A 196 32.59 -11.97 18.73
C VAL A 196 31.93 -11.46 20.01
N GLU A 197 32.29 -10.27 20.47
CA GLU A 197 31.67 -9.65 21.65
C GLU A 197 30.18 -9.42 21.43
N GLU A 198 29.81 -8.89 20.25
CA GLU A 198 28.40 -8.65 19.85
C GLU A 198 27.60 -9.97 19.78
N HIS A 199 28.18 -11.02 19.15
CA HIS A 199 27.54 -12.33 19.05
C HIS A 199 27.35 -12.99 20.43
N ARG A 200 28.29 -12.85 21.33
CA ARG A 200 28.20 -13.40 22.73
C ARG A 200 27.18 -12.65 23.57
N ALA A 201 27.00 -11.36 23.35
CA ALA A 201 25.98 -10.55 24.02
C ALA A 201 24.55 -10.76 23.48
N ALA A 202 24.43 -11.39 22.33
CA ALA A 202 23.14 -11.63 21.67
C ALA A 202 22.27 -12.65 22.45
N PRO A 203 20.91 -12.59 22.30
CA PRO A 203 19.99 -13.59 22.85
C PRO A 203 20.31 -15.01 22.37
N ALA A 204 19.93 -16.02 23.18
CA ALA A 204 20.29 -17.44 22.94
C ALA A 204 19.86 -17.94 21.53
N GLU A 205 18.73 -17.47 21.04
CA GLU A 205 18.21 -17.82 19.71
C GLU A 205 19.15 -17.36 18.58
N ARG A 206 19.73 -16.15 18.71
CA ARG A 206 20.68 -15.60 17.72
C ARG A 206 22.07 -16.20 17.88
N ARG A 207 22.49 -16.57 19.09
CA ARG A 207 23.77 -17.26 19.31
C ARG A 207 23.81 -18.65 18.65
N ALA A 208 22.68 -19.23 18.36
CA ALA A 208 22.58 -20.49 17.63
C ALA A 208 22.69 -20.34 16.11
N ALA A 209 22.65 -19.09 15.61
CA ALA A 209 22.76 -18.75 14.19
C ALA A 209 24.17 -18.25 13.85
N LEU A 210 24.47 -18.11 12.56
CA LEU A 210 25.70 -17.47 12.09
C LEU A 210 25.79 -16.01 12.59
N PRO A 211 27.01 -15.47 12.80
CA PRO A 211 27.20 -14.13 13.29
C PRO A 211 26.60 -13.11 12.32
N SER A 212 25.77 -12.21 12.85
CA SER A 212 25.12 -11.14 12.07
C SER A 212 25.18 -9.84 12.87
N PRO A 213 26.07 -8.90 12.49
CA PRO A 213 26.23 -7.65 13.21
C PRO A 213 25.02 -6.72 13.04
N GLU A 214 24.73 -5.96 14.10
CA GLU A 214 23.62 -5.00 14.15
C GLU A 214 24.11 -3.57 13.86
N ALA A 215 23.19 -2.76 13.32
CA ALA A 215 23.40 -1.33 13.19
C ALA A 215 23.53 -0.70 14.59
N GLY A 216 24.66 -0.01 14.84
CA GLY A 216 24.97 0.61 16.14
C GLY A 216 25.63 -0.33 17.16
N GLY A 217 25.86 -1.61 16.84
CA GLY A 217 26.55 -2.58 17.69
C GLY A 217 28.08 -2.39 17.79
N PRO A 218 28.76 -3.18 18.64
CA PRO A 218 30.22 -3.13 18.81
C PRO A 218 30.99 -3.26 17.49
N PHE A 219 30.51 -4.12 16.56
CA PHE A 219 31.18 -4.30 15.27
C PHE A 219 31.13 -3.01 14.42
N THR A 220 29.99 -2.36 14.33
CA THR A 220 29.88 -1.11 13.55
C THR A 220 30.66 0.02 14.17
N GLN A 221 30.79 0.09 15.51
CA GLN A 221 31.64 1.03 16.20
C GLN A 221 33.14 0.78 15.93
N ALA A 222 33.54 -0.48 15.86
CA ALA A 222 34.92 -0.86 15.50
C ALA A 222 35.24 -0.46 14.05
N VAL A 223 34.27 -0.64 13.11
CA VAL A 223 34.41 -0.18 11.71
C VAL A 223 34.62 1.33 11.68
N LEU A 224 33.76 2.11 12.33
CA LEU A 224 33.90 3.58 12.38
C LEU A 224 35.21 4.01 12.98
N THR A 225 35.68 3.30 14.04
CA THR A 225 37.00 3.53 14.65
C THR A 225 38.13 3.33 13.64
N CYS A 226 38.09 2.23 12.86
CA CYS A 226 39.08 1.97 11.81
C CYS A 226 39.06 3.05 10.73
N LEU A 227 37.87 3.51 10.31
CA LEU A 227 37.73 4.58 9.31
C LEU A 227 38.35 5.90 9.81
N HIS A 228 38.04 6.30 11.04
CA HIS A 228 38.58 7.52 11.63
C HIS A 228 40.12 7.45 11.82
N ARG A 229 40.64 6.28 12.17
CA ARG A 229 42.09 6.05 12.20
C ARG A 229 42.77 6.13 10.84
N GLY A 230 42.03 5.78 9.76
CA GLY A 230 42.51 5.94 8.39
C GLY A 230 42.51 7.37 7.85
N GLY A 231 42.11 8.34 8.70
CA GLY A 231 42.13 9.77 8.35
C GLY A 231 40.92 10.27 7.56
N ARG A 232 40.87 11.61 7.42
CA ARG A 232 39.69 12.30 6.85
C ARG A 232 39.35 11.87 5.42
N GLU A 233 40.36 11.57 4.60
CA GLU A 233 40.13 11.15 3.20
C GLU A 233 39.49 9.78 3.13
N THR A 234 39.91 8.86 4.04
CA THR A 234 39.33 7.51 4.14
C THR A 234 37.86 7.58 4.58
N VAL A 235 37.53 8.43 5.54
CA VAL A 235 36.13 8.65 5.97
C VAL A 235 35.29 9.17 4.83
N ARG A 236 35.71 10.24 4.14
CA ARG A 236 34.96 10.83 3.01
C ARG A 236 34.75 9.84 1.87
N LEU A 237 35.77 9.01 1.57
CA LEU A 237 35.62 8.00 0.53
C LEU A 237 34.68 6.88 0.96
N ALA A 238 34.75 6.44 2.21
CA ALA A 238 33.83 5.46 2.76
C ALA A 238 32.38 5.97 2.79
N GLU A 239 32.16 7.25 3.13
CA GLU A 239 30.85 7.92 3.06
C GLU A 239 30.32 7.94 1.61
N ALA A 240 31.14 8.30 0.64
CA ALA A 240 30.76 8.33 -0.77
C ALA A 240 30.43 6.92 -1.31
N LEU A 241 31.21 5.91 -0.94
CA LEU A 241 30.91 4.51 -1.28
C LEU A 241 29.61 4.03 -0.61
N ALA A 242 29.41 4.37 0.67
CA ALA A 242 28.21 4.00 1.41
C ALA A 242 26.94 4.63 0.84
N VAL A 243 27.02 5.87 0.34
CA VAL A 243 25.92 6.58 -0.31
C VAL A 243 25.65 6.00 -1.70
N LEU A 244 26.68 5.78 -2.54
CA LEU A 244 26.50 5.29 -3.91
C LEU A 244 26.10 3.80 -3.99
N ARG A 245 26.38 3.00 -2.95
CA ARG A 245 26.06 1.57 -2.90
C ARG A 245 26.45 0.81 -4.18
N ASP A 246 25.52 0.08 -4.78
CA ASP A 246 25.73 -0.80 -5.93
C ASP A 246 26.15 -0.06 -7.22
N VAL A 247 25.92 1.25 -7.29
CA VAL A 247 26.32 2.10 -8.43
C VAL A 247 27.73 2.67 -8.23
N GLY A 248 28.36 2.43 -7.10
CA GLY A 248 29.66 2.98 -6.66
C GLY A 248 30.87 2.35 -7.34
N SER A 249 31.19 2.75 -8.57
CA SER A 249 32.53 2.49 -9.13
C SER A 249 33.55 3.50 -8.58
N VAL A 250 34.86 3.12 -8.59
CA VAL A 250 35.95 4.06 -8.21
C VAL A 250 35.85 5.36 -8.99
N GLU A 251 35.41 5.31 -10.23
CA GLU A 251 35.24 6.49 -11.09
C GLU A 251 34.07 7.37 -10.64
N CYS A 252 32.94 6.77 -10.22
CA CYS A 252 31.83 7.54 -9.64
C CYS A 252 32.24 8.23 -8.35
N VAL A 253 32.92 7.53 -7.45
CA VAL A 253 33.41 8.11 -6.19
C VAL A 253 34.42 9.22 -6.44
N ARG A 254 35.34 9.01 -7.38
CA ARG A 254 36.33 10.01 -7.79
C ARG A 254 35.65 11.31 -8.30
N ARG A 255 34.65 11.17 -9.14
CA ARG A 255 33.88 12.32 -9.66
C ARG A 255 33.08 13.00 -8.56
N LEU A 256 32.43 12.22 -7.70
CA LEU A 256 31.63 12.75 -6.60
C LEU A 256 32.45 13.57 -5.62
N LEU A 257 33.65 13.09 -5.28
CA LEU A 257 34.54 13.75 -4.32
C LEU A 257 35.48 14.78 -4.95
N GLY A 258 35.60 14.82 -6.27
CA GLY A 258 36.54 15.68 -7.00
C GLY A 258 38.00 15.33 -6.78
N ILE A 259 38.34 14.07 -6.48
CA ILE A 259 39.70 13.63 -6.17
C ILE A 259 40.40 12.99 -7.38
N SER A 260 41.74 12.87 -7.31
CA SER A 260 42.52 12.20 -8.35
C SER A 260 42.28 10.67 -8.34
N ALA A 261 42.48 10.02 -9.48
CA ALA A 261 42.37 8.56 -9.59
C ALA A 261 43.36 7.83 -8.65
N ALA A 262 44.56 8.39 -8.49
CA ALA A 262 45.58 7.85 -7.59
C ALA A 262 45.12 7.89 -6.12
N ALA A 263 44.60 9.03 -5.67
CA ALA A 263 44.08 9.19 -4.31
C ALA A 263 42.89 8.24 -4.05
N ALA A 264 41.95 8.15 -5.00
CA ALA A 264 40.81 7.23 -4.87
C ALA A 264 41.25 5.76 -4.76
N SER A 265 42.17 5.33 -5.64
CA SER A 265 42.70 3.96 -5.64
C SER A 265 43.50 3.64 -4.35
N GLN A 266 44.31 4.60 -3.87
CA GLN A 266 45.07 4.44 -2.62
C GLN A 266 44.14 4.27 -1.41
N THR A 267 43.06 5.08 -1.35
CA THR A 267 42.12 5.00 -0.23
C THR A 267 41.24 3.74 -0.29
N VAL A 268 40.82 3.32 -1.49
CA VAL A 268 40.14 2.01 -1.67
C VAL A 268 41.07 0.87 -1.23
N HIS A 269 42.36 0.94 -1.56
CA HIS A 269 43.32 -0.05 -1.12
C HIS A 269 43.48 -0.07 0.41
N ALA A 270 43.44 1.08 1.04
CA ALA A 270 43.47 1.19 2.49
C ALA A 270 42.24 0.54 3.17
N LEU A 271 41.03 0.73 2.63
CA LEU A 271 39.81 0.08 3.13
C LEU A 271 39.86 -1.44 2.94
N ASN A 272 40.37 -1.89 1.80
CA ASN A 272 40.60 -3.32 1.57
C ASN A 272 41.64 -3.90 2.52
N ALA A 273 42.75 -3.20 2.75
CA ALA A 273 43.78 -3.62 3.69
C ALA A 273 43.29 -3.68 5.13
N ALA A 274 42.38 -2.79 5.52
CA ALA A 274 41.71 -2.82 6.83
C ALA A 274 40.63 -3.92 6.94
N GLY A 275 40.33 -4.66 5.86
CA GLY A 275 39.32 -5.73 5.87
C GLY A 275 37.84 -5.23 5.90
N ILE A 276 37.62 -3.93 5.71
CA ILE A 276 36.27 -3.31 5.72
C ILE A 276 35.56 -3.49 4.38
N ALA A 277 36.33 -3.40 3.30
CA ALA A 277 35.86 -3.51 1.94
C ALA A 277 36.45 -4.73 1.21
N ASP A 278 35.79 -5.11 0.10
CA ASP A 278 36.30 -6.06 -0.90
C ASP A 278 36.10 -5.44 -2.29
N GLY A 279 37.19 -5.03 -2.90
CA GLY A 279 37.13 -4.15 -4.09
C GLY A 279 36.52 -2.79 -3.76
N CYS A 280 35.44 -2.43 -4.41
CA CYS A 280 34.68 -1.19 -4.17
C CYS A 280 33.43 -1.38 -3.30
N GLY A 281 33.11 -2.62 -2.89
CA GLY A 281 31.98 -2.94 -2.04
C GLY A 281 32.39 -3.14 -0.57
N PHE A 282 31.48 -2.90 0.34
CA PHE A 282 31.65 -3.26 1.74
C PHE A 282 31.38 -4.75 1.95
N ARG A 283 32.12 -5.39 2.85
CA ARG A 283 31.98 -6.83 3.10
C ARG A 283 30.65 -7.23 3.71
N HIS A 284 30.02 -6.34 4.48
CA HIS A 284 28.73 -6.62 5.11
C HIS A 284 27.76 -5.44 4.93
N PRO A 285 26.46 -5.70 4.67
CA PRO A 285 25.45 -4.65 4.41
C PRO A 285 25.24 -3.68 5.59
N CYS A 286 25.54 -4.05 6.83
CA CYS A 286 25.42 -3.15 7.98
C CYS A 286 26.46 -2.03 7.98
N VAL A 287 27.61 -2.21 7.29
CA VAL A 287 28.68 -1.22 7.25
C VAL A 287 28.27 0.08 6.57
N PRO A 288 27.75 0.07 5.30
CA PRO A 288 27.30 1.31 4.69
C PRO A 288 26.14 1.97 5.45
N ALA A 289 25.24 1.18 6.05
CA ALA A 289 24.16 1.72 6.87
C ALA A 289 24.69 2.46 8.11
N ALA A 290 25.67 1.88 8.79
CA ALA A 290 26.32 2.49 9.96
C ALA A 290 27.08 3.78 9.58
N ILE A 291 27.79 3.78 8.47
CA ILE A 291 28.51 4.97 7.97
C ILE A 291 27.50 6.10 7.69
N VAL A 292 26.45 5.82 6.92
CA VAL A 292 25.42 6.82 6.59
C VAL A 292 24.71 7.33 7.84
N HIS A 293 24.47 6.47 8.83
CA HIS A 293 23.87 6.86 10.11
C HIS A 293 24.79 7.76 10.94
N ALA A 294 26.09 7.54 10.88
CA ALA A 294 27.07 8.33 11.62
C ALA A 294 27.36 9.72 11.01
N MET A 295 26.93 9.95 9.77
CA MET A 295 27.10 11.26 9.11
C MET A 295 26.20 12.33 9.73
N GLU A 296 26.70 13.53 9.80
CA GLU A 296 25.89 14.71 10.12
C GLU A 296 24.76 14.88 9.09
N PRO A 297 23.50 15.15 9.51
CA PRO A 297 22.34 15.19 8.61
C PRO A 297 22.52 16.09 7.39
N GLU A 298 23.09 17.29 7.58
CA GLU A 298 23.34 18.25 6.50
C GLU A 298 24.39 17.76 5.52
N ALA A 299 25.49 17.17 6.01
CA ALA A 299 26.54 16.60 5.16
C ALA A 299 26.02 15.40 4.36
N ARG A 300 25.20 14.56 4.98
CA ARG A 300 24.54 13.43 4.34
C ARG A 300 23.60 13.90 3.22
N ALA A 301 22.73 14.88 3.48
CA ALA A 301 21.83 15.43 2.49
C ALA A 301 22.59 16.05 1.31
N ALA A 302 23.68 16.81 1.59
CA ALA A 302 24.52 17.39 0.56
C ALA A 302 25.18 16.29 -0.31
N LEU A 303 25.72 15.24 0.28
CA LEU A 303 26.35 14.15 -0.45
C LEU A 303 25.35 13.37 -1.32
N HIS A 304 24.11 13.16 -0.84
CA HIS A 304 23.04 12.57 -1.63
C HIS A 304 22.63 13.48 -2.82
N ARG A 305 22.54 14.79 -2.64
CA ARG A 305 22.29 15.73 -3.75
C ARG A 305 23.38 15.65 -4.84
N ASP A 306 24.64 15.66 -4.42
CA ASP A 306 25.76 15.57 -5.36
C ASP A 306 25.80 14.20 -6.07
N ALA A 307 25.46 13.11 -5.36
CA ALA A 307 25.29 11.78 -5.94
C ALA A 307 24.14 11.76 -6.97
N ALA A 308 23.00 12.36 -6.67
CA ALA A 308 21.88 12.45 -7.61
C ALA A 308 22.27 13.20 -8.90
N ARG A 309 22.98 14.35 -8.78
CA ARG A 309 23.50 15.10 -9.93
C ARG A 309 24.47 14.28 -10.77
N LEU A 310 25.39 13.60 -10.11
CA LEU A 310 26.34 12.73 -10.79
C LEU A 310 25.62 11.61 -11.56
N LEU A 311 24.74 10.88 -10.91
CA LEU A 311 23.98 9.77 -11.50
C LEU A 311 23.13 10.24 -12.68
N HIS A 312 22.44 11.38 -12.54
CA HIS A 312 21.71 12.00 -13.65
C HIS A 312 22.64 12.34 -14.83
N SER A 313 23.81 12.93 -14.56
CA SER A 313 24.76 13.32 -15.60
C SER A 313 25.35 12.16 -16.40
N ILE A 314 25.41 10.97 -15.81
CA ILE A 314 25.89 9.74 -16.49
C ILE A 314 24.73 8.91 -17.08
N GLY A 315 23.50 9.41 -17.01
CA GLY A 315 22.33 8.71 -17.57
C GLY A 315 21.89 7.48 -16.75
N ALA A 316 22.10 7.46 -15.44
CA ALA A 316 21.63 6.39 -14.58
C ALA A 316 20.08 6.31 -14.56
N PRO A 317 19.49 5.15 -14.30
CA PRO A 317 18.04 4.98 -14.23
C PRO A 317 17.37 5.94 -13.22
N SER A 318 16.21 6.47 -13.58
CA SER A 318 15.47 7.44 -12.73
C SER A 318 15.22 6.96 -11.30
N PRO A 319 14.95 5.67 -11.00
CA PRO A 319 14.81 5.22 -9.62
C PRO A 319 16.07 5.38 -8.78
N ALA A 320 17.25 5.16 -9.35
CA ALA A 320 18.51 5.36 -8.64
C ALA A 320 18.73 6.83 -8.30
N VAL A 321 18.47 7.73 -9.25
CA VAL A 321 18.53 9.18 -9.03
C VAL A 321 17.52 9.63 -7.99
N ALA A 322 16.27 9.17 -8.11
CA ALA A 322 15.19 9.49 -7.19
C ALA A 322 15.47 9.02 -5.75
N GLY A 323 16.07 7.84 -5.58
CA GLY A 323 16.47 7.34 -4.27
C GLY A 323 17.39 8.31 -3.53
N HIS A 324 18.33 8.92 -4.24
CA HIS A 324 19.23 9.95 -3.66
C HIS A 324 18.52 11.28 -3.42
N LEU A 325 17.64 11.73 -4.31
CA LEU A 325 16.84 12.94 -4.09
C LEU A 325 15.91 12.79 -2.86
N LEU A 326 15.27 11.64 -2.69
CA LEU A 326 14.46 11.33 -1.51
C LEU A 326 15.28 11.32 -0.22
N ALA A 327 16.49 10.74 -0.27
CA ALA A 327 17.40 10.73 0.88
C ALA A 327 17.95 12.13 1.22
N ALA A 328 18.08 13.00 0.22
CA ALA A 328 18.44 14.41 0.42
C ALA A 328 17.28 15.25 0.94
N GLY A 329 16.04 14.85 0.67
CA GLY A 329 14.83 15.62 1.01
C GLY A 329 14.60 16.84 0.14
N GLU A 330 15.37 17.03 -0.93
CA GLU A 330 15.36 18.21 -1.79
C GLU A 330 15.52 17.83 -3.27
N ALA A 331 14.88 18.59 -4.16
CA ALA A 331 15.03 18.46 -5.61
C ALA A 331 14.85 19.83 -6.29
N ASP A 332 15.88 20.64 -6.26
CA ASP A 332 15.81 22.06 -6.65
C ASP A 332 15.77 22.29 -8.16
N GLU A 333 16.07 21.30 -8.99
CA GLU A 333 16.29 21.49 -10.42
C GLU A 333 15.18 20.85 -11.26
N ARG A 334 14.88 21.43 -12.43
CA ARG A 334 13.85 20.90 -13.35
C ARG A 334 14.08 19.44 -13.73
N TRP A 335 15.34 18.99 -13.84
CA TRP A 335 15.66 17.59 -14.12
C TRP A 335 15.31 16.68 -12.93
N GLY A 336 15.48 17.16 -11.68
CA GLY A 336 15.15 16.40 -10.49
C GLY A 336 13.65 16.09 -10.41
N VAL A 337 12.80 17.07 -10.70
CA VAL A 337 11.34 16.87 -10.80
C VAL A 337 10.99 15.87 -11.90
N ALA A 338 11.66 15.91 -13.06
CA ALA A 338 11.43 14.94 -14.12
C ALA A 338 11.84 13.53 -13.70
N ALA A 339 13.03 13.38 -13.10
CA ALA A 339 13.54 12.09 -12.63
C ALA A 339 12.63 11.47 -11.54
N LEU A 340 12.12 12.29 -10.61
CA LEU A 340 11.18 11.84 -9.58
C LEU A 340 9.85 11.36 -10.19
N ARG A 341 9.34 12.05 -11.20
CA ARG A 341 8.10 11.63 -11.88
C ARG A 341 8.29 10.32 -12.64
N ASP A 342 9.39 10.18 -13.37
CA ASP A 342 9.71 8.95 -14.10
C ASP A 342 9.92 7.77 -13.14
N ALA A 343 10.60 8.00 -12.02
CA ALA A 343 10.77 7.01 -10.97
C ALA A 343 9.45 6.60 -10.32
N ALA A 344 8.52 7.55 -10.14
CA ALA A 344 7.19 7.26 -9.62
C ALA A 344 6.40 6.35 -10.57
N GLU A 345 6.45 6.60 -11.89
CA GLU A 345 5.77 5.72 -12.86
C GLU A 345 6.39 4.31 -12.87
N GLN A 346 7.70 4.20 -12.71
CA GLN A 346 8.36 2.91 -12.61
C GLN A 346 8.01 2.18 -11.32
N ALA A 347 8.00 2.86 -10.19
CA ALA A 347 7.56 2.30 -8.90
C ALA A 347 6.10 1.79 -8.99
N LEU A 348 5.22 2.49 -9.70
CA LEU A 348 3.84 2.03 -9.92
C LEU A 348 3.75 0.79 -10.83
N ALA A 349 4.66 0.64 -11.79
CA ALA A 349 4.75 -0.57 -12.61
C ALA A 349 5.18 -1.79 -11.75
N ASP A 350 5.99 -1.55 -10.73
CA ASP A 350 6.47 -2.57 -9.78
C ASP A 350 5.52 -2.70 -8.55
N ASP A 351 4.36 -2.04 -8.55
CA ASP A 351 3.38 -1.98 -7.45
C ASP A 351 3.90 -1.36 -6.14
N ASP A 352 5.04 -0.67 -6.16
CA ASP A 352 5.55 0.10 -5.02
C ASP A 352 4.89 1.49 -4.93
N VAL A 353 3.68 1.49 -4.39
CA VAL A 353 2.89 2.73 -4.23
C VAL A 353 3.53 3.70 -3.25
N ALA A 354 4.19 3.19 -2.20
CA ALA A 354 4.83 4.02 -1.18
C ALA A 354 5.97 4.85 -1.79
N GLN A 355 6.82 4.21 -2.60
CA GLN A 355 7.90 4.88 -3.32
C GLN A 355 7.35 5.89 -4.33
N ALA A 356 6.28 5.54 -5.06
CA ALA A 356 5.65 6.45 -6.01
C ALA A 356 5.09 7.71 -5.34
N VAL A 357 4.39 7.56 -4.22
CA VAL A 357 3.87 8.68 -3.41
C VAL A 357 5.00 9.55 -2.88
N ALA A 358 6.07 8.95 -2.36
CA ALA A 358 7.24 9.68 -1.87
C ALA A 358 7.88 10.52 -2.99
N CYS A 359 8.10 9.92 -4.17
CA CYS A 359 8.65 10.61 -5.35
C CYS A 359 7.74 11.76 -5.81
N LEU A 360 6.43 11.55 -5.94
CA LEU A 360 5.49 12.59 -6.37
C LEU A 360 5.35 13.71 -5.33
N THR A 361 5.42 13.39 -4.04
CA THR A 361 5.37 14.37 -2.96
C THR A 361 6.59 15.29 -3.01
N LEU A 362 7.79 14.73 -3.14
CA LEU A 362 9.02 15.53 -3.26
C LEU A 362 9.02 16.33 -4.58
N ALA A 363 8.57 15.73 -5.69
CA ALA A 363 8.44 16.44 -6.95
C ALA A 363 7.47 17.63 -6.88
N HIS A 364 6.39 17.49 -6.11
CA HIS A 364 5.46 18.61 -5.86
C HIS A 364 6.10 19.72 -5.04
N GLN A 365 6.81 19.37 -3.97
CA GLN A 365 7.50 20.37 -3.10
C GLN A 365 8.58 21.14 -3.83
N ALA A 366 9.27 20.49 -4.76
CA ALA A 366 10.38 21.07 -5.52
C ALA A 366 9.95 21.78 -6.81
N CYS A 367 8.67 21.75 -7.16
CA CYS A 367 8.19 22.32 -8.43
C CYS A 367 7.69 23.75 -8.26
N ASP A 368 8.36 24.73 -8.87
CA ASP A 368 7.98 26.15 -8.88
C ASP A 368 6.97 26.52 -10.00
N ASP A 369 6.69 25.59 -10.92
CA ASP A 369 5.81 25.81 -12.07
C ASP A 369 4.36 25.39 -11.72
N ASP A 370 3.47 26.36 -11.55
CA ASP A 370 2.04 26.16 -11.22
C ASP A 370 1.33 25.09 -12.09
N GLN A 371 1.72 24.99 -13.37
CA GLN A 371 1.09 24.04 -14.30
C GLN A 371 1.54 22.60 -14.01
N ARG A 372 2.85 22.43 -13.80
CA ARG A 372 3.44 21.11 -13.44
C ARG A 372 3.01 20.68 -12.05
N THR A 373 2.94 21.60 -11.11
CA THR A 373 2.46 21.37 -9.74
C THR A 373 1.06 20.79 -9.74
N SER A 374 0.13 21.39 -10.52
CA SER A 374 -1.21 20.86 -10.67
C SER A 374 -1.24 19.44 -11.28
N ALA A 375 -0.41 19.17 -12.29
CA ALA A 375 -0.30 17.83 -12.89
C ALA A 375 0.19 16.79 -11.91
N ILE A 376 1.23 17.13 -11.11
CA ILE A 376 1.78 16.25 -10.06
C ILE A 376 0.72 15.97 -9.00
N LYS A 377 -0.03 16.97 -8.55
CA LYS A 377 -1.12 16.82 -7.57
C LYS A 377 -2.24 15.91 -8.07
N ILE A 378 -2.65 16.06 -9.33
CA ILE A 378 -3.66 15.18 -9.94
C ILE A 378 -3.16 13.73 -9.99
N ARG A 379 -1.88 13.54 -10.34
CA ARG A 379 -1.28 12.21 -10.36
C ARG A 379 -1.17 11.62 -8.96
N LEU A 380 -0.70 12.42 -8.00
CA LEU A 380 -0.60 12.03 -6.59
C LEU A 380 -1.96 11.62 -6.03
N ALA A 381 -3.04 12.40 -6.31
CA ALA A 381 -4.38 12.04 -5.90
C ALA A 381 -4.85 10.69 -6.48
N ALA A 382 -4.56 10.41 -7.75
CA ALA A 382 -4.93 9.15 -8.39
C ALA A 382 -4.17 7.95 -7.76
N VAL A 383 -2.88 8.12 -7.48
CA VAL A 383 -2.04 7.08 -6.85
C VAL A 383 -2.44 6.86 -5.39
N THR A 384 -2.66 7.95 -4.65
CA THR A 384 -3.06 7.87 -3.23
C THR A 384 -4.42 7.20 -3.09
N TRP A 385 -5.36 7.42 -4.02
CA TRP A 385 -6.67 6.78 -4.01
C TRP A 385 -6.60 5.24 -4.08
N ARG A 386 -5.55 4.71 -4.66
CA ARG A 386 -5.28 3.26 -4.69
C ARG A 386 -5.14 2.66 -3.29
N VAL A 387 -4.57 3.44 -2.35
CA VAL A 387 -4.30 2.99 -0.97
C VAL A 387 -5.26 3.63 0.03
N ASP A 388 -5.42 4.95 -0.05
CA ASP A 388 -6.25 5.74 0.86
C ASP A 388 -7.12 6.74 0.10
N PRO A 389 -8.38 6.38 -0.19
CA PRO A 389 -9.33 7.27 -0.84
C PRO A 389 -9.58 8.58 -0.08
N CYS A 390 -9.41 8.59 1.25
CA CYS A 390 -9.58 9.81 2.07
C CYS A 390 -8.46 10.82 1.82
N ALA A 391 -7.21 10.37 1.92
CA ALA A 391 -6.04 11.23 1.68
C ALA A 391 -6.01 11.74 0.23
N ALA A 392 -6.53 10.98 -0.71
CA ALA A 392 -6.63 11.39 -2.11
C ALA A 392 -7.53 12.62 -2.32
N GLU A 393 -8.54 12.84 -1.48
CA GLU A 393 -9.43 14.02 -1.57
C GLU A 393 -8.67 15.33 -1.30
N GLU A 394 -7.69 15.32 -0.41
CA GLU A 394 -6.88 16.50 -0.04
C GLU A 394 -6.07 17.02 -1.23
N HIS A 395 -5.60 16.12 -2.08
CA HIS A 395 -4.78 16.47 -3.25
C HIS A 395 -5.58 17.10 -4.40
N THR A 396 -6.91 17.12 -4.36
CA THR A 396 -7.75 17.73 -5.42
C THR A 396 -8.08 19.19 -5.18
N ALA A 397 -7.87 19.71 -3.97
CA ALA A 397 -8.22 21.07 -3.61
C ALA A 397 -7.41 22.11 -4.41
N GLU A 398 -6.10 21.91 -4.51
CA GLU A 398 -5.17 22.80 -5.21
C GLU A 398 -5.42 22.85 -6.74
N PRO A 399 -5.54 21.70 -7.47
CA PRO A 399 -5.92 21.69 -8.88
C PRO A 399 -7.28 22.36 -9.15
N LEU A 400 -8.27 22.21 -8.27
CA LEU A 400 -9.55 22.90 -8.39
C LEU A 400 -9.42 24.41 -8.17
N ALA A 401 -8.60 24.86 -7.23
CA ALA A 401 -8.30 26.27 -7.04
C ALA A 401 -7.58 26.86 -8.27
N ALA A 402 -6.61 26.14 -8.84
CA ALA A 402 -5.92 26.51 -10.06
C ALA A 402 -6.88 26.59 -11.27
N LEU A 403 -7.82 25.65 -11.39
CA LEU A 403 -8.89 25.68 -12.40
C LEU A 403 -9.72 26.95 -12.24
N ARG A 404 -10.21 27.26 -11.04
CA ARG A 404 -11.04 28.44 -10.76
C ARG A 404 -10.33 29.74 -11.03
N ALA A 405 -9.03 29.79 -10.79
CA ALA A 405 -8.15 30.92 -11.11
C ALA A 405 -7.75 30.99 -12.59
N GLY A 406 -8.16 30.04 -13.43
CA GLY A 406 -7.83 30.00 -14.87
C GLY A 406 -6.38 29.61 -15.16
N ARG A 407 -5.67 29.02 -14.19
CA ARG A 407 -4.24 28.62 -14.29
C ARG A 407 -4.04 27.15 -14.68
N LEU A 408 -5.09 26.31 -14.59
CA LEU A 408 -5.02 24.91 -14.97
C LEU A 408 -5.02 24.75 -16.49
N VAL A 409 -4.05 24.03 -17.02
CA VAL A 409 -3.93 23.75 -18.46
C VAL A 409 -5.01 22.78 -18.92
N GLU A 410 -5.53 23.00 -20.13
CA GLU A 410 -6.58 22.17 -20.76
C GLU A 410 -6.26 20.68 -20.74
N SER A 411 -4.99 20.30 -21.00
CA SER A 411 -4.55 18.90 -21.04
C SER A 411 -4.72 18.14 -19.73
N HIS A 412 -4.76 18.83 -18.58
CA HIS A 412 -4.92 18.23 -17.26
C HIS A 412 -6.38 18.14 -16.79
N MET A 413 -7.29 18.91 -17.43
CA MET A 413 -8.71 18.93 -17.06
C MET A 413 -9.40 17.56 -17.19
N PRO A 414 -9.17 16.73 -18.24
CA PRO A 414 -9.79 15.41 -18.33
C PRO A 414 -9.36 14.45 -17.21
N ALA A 415 -8.09 14.48 -16.82
CA ALA A 415 -7.58 13.67 -15.73
C ALA A 415 -8.18 14.07 -14.38
N LEU A 416 -8.28 15.38 -14.13
CA LEU A 416 -8.95 15.91 -12.94
C LEU A 416 -10.44 15.55 -12.91
N ALA A 417 -11.15 15.67 -14.03
CA ALA A 417 -12.56 15.31 -14.13
C ALA A 417 -12.79 13.82 -13.81
N ARG A 418 -11.96 12.91 -14.38
CA ARG A 418 -12.04 11.47 -14.09
C ARG A 418 -11.84 11.19 -12.60
N LEU A 419 -10.82 11.79 -11.99
CA LEU A 419 -10.55 11.62 -10.57
C LEU A 419 -11.72 12.09 -9.70
N LEU A 420 -12.32 13.24 -10.01
CA LEU A 420 -13.49 13.77 -9.30
C LEU A 420 -14.71 12.86 -9.44
N VAL A 421 -14.88 12.24 -10.62
CA VAL A 421 -15.92 11.23 -10.86
C VAL A 421 -15.69 10.00 -9.99
N THR A 422 -14.45 9.49 -9.94
CA THR A 422 -14.07 8.35 -9.07
C THR A 422 -14.38 8.66 -7.60
N GLN A 423 -14.14 9.90 -7.17
CA GLN A 423 -14.48 10.37 -5.83
C GLN A 423 -15.99 10.65 -5.63
N GLY A 424 -16.82 10.49 -6.65
CA GLY A 424 -18.25 10.77 -6.60
C GLY A 424 -18.60 12.26 -6.58
N ARG A 425 -17.64 13.17 -6.82
CA ARG A 425 -17.79 14.64 -6.76
C ARG A 425 -18.31 15.22 -8.06
N VAL A 426 -19.58 14.93 -8.36
CA VAL A 426 -20.23 15.22 -9.65
C VAL A 426 -20.23 16.70 -10.01
N ASP A 427 -20.59 17.57 -9.07
CA ASP A 427 -20.68 19.01 -9.33
C ASP A 427 -19.30 19.60 -9.68
N ALA A 428 -18.24 19.17 -8.99
CA ALA A 428 -16.88 19.60 -9.27
C ALA A 428 -16.36 19.07 -10.62
N ALA A 429 -16.69 17.82 -10.94
CA ALA A 429 -16.34 17.24 -12.24
C ALA A 429 -17.05 17.99 -13.37
N ALA A 430 -18.33 18.32 -13.19
CA ALA A 430 -19.09 19.13 -14.15
C ALA A 430 -18.47 20.53 -14.34
N GLU A 431 -18.03 21.21 -13.27
CA GLU A 431 -17.34 22.50 -13.35
C GLU A 431 -16.07 22.42 -14.23
N VAL A 432 -15.26 21.35 -14.03
CA VAL A 432 -14.04 21.14 -14.84
C VAL A 432 -14.37 21.02 -16.32
N LEU A 433 -15.40 20.23 -16.65
CA LEU A 433 -15.77 19.93 -18.03
C LEU A 433 -16.45 21.10 -18.72
N GLU A 434 -17.25 21.90 -18.01
CA GLU A 434 -17.79 23.15 -18.53
C GLU A 434 -16.69 24.13 -18.92
N ARG A 435 -15.60 24.19 -18.12
CA ARG A 435 -14.46 25.05 -18.47
C ARG A 435 -13.65 24.49 -19.64
N LEU A 436 -13.49 23.17 -19.71
CA LEU A 436 -12.86 22.51 -20.86
C LEU A 436 -13.65 22.79 -22.15
N ALA A 437 -15.00 22.70 -22.09
CA ALA A 437 -15.88 23.01 -23.21
C ALA A 437 -15.70 24.45 -23.69
N ARG A 438 -15.70 25.43 -22.77
CA ARG A 438 -15.50 26.86 -23.09
C ARG A 438 -14.13 27.13 -23.72
N ALA A 439 -13.07 26.50 -23.21
CA ALA A 439 -11.73 26.67 -23.73
C ALA A 439 -11.61 26.19 -25.18
N ARG A 440 -12.38 25.18 -25.58
CA ARG A 440 -12.41 24.63 -26.94
C ARG A 440 -13.38 25.35 -27.91
N GLY A 441 -13.97 26.44 -27.47
CA GLY A 441 -14.83 27.29 -28.32
C GLY A 441 -16.33 26.90 -28.38
N ASP A 442 -16.76 25.95 -27.57
CA ASP A 442 -18.15 25.38 -27.55
C ASP A 442 -18.95 25.90 -26.33
N GLY A 443 -18.87 27.20 -26.07
CA GLY A 443 -19.38 27.85 -24.85
C GLY A 443 -20.91 27.95 -24.72
N SER A 444 -21.71 27.07 -25.35
CA SER A 444 -23.15 27.10 -25.14
C SER A 444 -23.55 26.46 -23.80
N PRO A 445 -24.55 27.03 -23.08
CA PRO A 445 -25.10 26.42 -21.87
C PRO A 445 -25.61 24.98 -22.10
N GLN A 446 -26.05 24.69 -23.31
CA GLN A 446 -26.51 23.37 -23.75
C GLN A 446 -25.34 22.38 -23.87
N ALA A 447 -24.13 22.83 -24.29
CA ALA A 447 -22.94 21.97 -24.32
C ALA A 447 -22.51 21.57 -22.92
N ALA A 448 -22.60 22.46 -21.94
CA ALA A 448 -22.29 22.16 -20.54
C ALA A 448 -23.26 21.15 -19.91
N GLU A 449 -24.56 21.26 -20.25
CA GLU A 449 -25.58 20.33 -19.78
C GLU A 449 -25.42 18.94 -20.42
N VAL A 450 -25.01 18.91 -21.68
CA VAL A 450 -24.67 17.69 -22.44
C VAL A 450 -23.44 17.01 -21.89
N VAL A 451 -22.37 17.76 -21.57
CA VAL A 451 -21.16 17.23 -20.97
C VAL A 451 -21.45 16.67 -19.57
N ARG A 452 -22.29 17.39 -18.78
CA ARG A 452 -22.78 16.91 -17.49
C ARG A 452 -23.59 15.63 -17.65
N GLY A 453 -24.54 15.58 -18.58
CA GLY A 453 -25.36 14.43 -18.90
C GLY A 453 -24.55 13.24 -19.41
N ASN A 454 -23.54 13.47 -20.25
CA ASN A 454 -22.65 12.43 -20.76
C ASN A 454 -21.73 11.86 -19.67
N LEU A 455 -21.25 12.68 -18.74
CA LEU A 455 -20.37 12.26 -17.66
C LEU A 455 -21.12 11.42 -16.63
N LEU A 456 -22.32 11.83 -16.29
CA LEU A 456 -23.22 11.12 -15.40
C LEU A 456 -23.82 9.90 -16.10
N GLY A 457 -24.16 10.03 -17.37
CA GLY A 457 -24.58 8.92 -18.22
C GLY A 457 -23.50 7.87 -18.34
N ALA A 458 -22.26 8.28 -18.56
CA ALA A 458 -21.09 7.40 -18.58
C ALA A 458 -20.88 6.74 -17.22
N GLN A 459 -21.00 7.46 -16.11
CA GLN A 459 -20.83 6.89 -14.76
C GLN A 459 -21.91 5.85 -14.41
N PHE A 460 -23.10 5.93 -15.01
CA PHE A 460 -24.24 5.06 -14.68
C PHE A 460 -24.78 4.26 -15.87
N GLY A 461 -24.06 4.19 -16.97
CA GLY A 461 -24.40 3.35 -18.12
C GLY A 461 -25.59 3.89 -18.97
N HIS A 462 -25.76 5.22 -19.09
CA HIS A 462 -26.90 5.80 -19.80
C HIS A 462 -26.54 6.52 -21.10
N PRO A 463 -27.34 6.41 -22.13
CA PRO A 463 -27.20 7.22 -23.34
C PRO A 463 -27.50 8.70 -23.04
N ALA A 464 -26.71 9.57 -23.65
CA ALA A 464 -26.98 10.99 -23.65
C ALA A 464 -28.37 11.30 -24.28
N PRO A 465 -29.06 12.37 -23.85
CA PRO A 465 -30.30 12.76 -24.46
C PRO A 465 -30.18 12.95 -25.99
N ALA A 466 -31.17 12.49 -26.75
CA ALA A 466 -31.19 12.62 -28.20
C ALA A 466 -31.18 14.11 -28.60
N GLY A 467 -30.10 14.54 -29.25
CA GLY A 467 -29.89 15.94 -29.65
C GLY A 467 -28.53 16.52 -29.21
N SER A 468 -27.82 15.86 -28.32
CA SER A 468 -26.54 16.31 -27.77
C SER A 468 -25.39 15.91 -28.68
N ARG A 469 -24.90 16.76 -29.56
CA ARG A 469 -23.62 16.61 -30.25
C ARG A 469 -22.53 17.12 -29.33
N ALA A 470 -21.92 16.19 -28.60
CA ALA A 470 -20.91 16.51 -27.59
C ALA A 470 -19.53 16.67 -28.19
N MET A 471 -18.74 17.47 -27.53
CA MET A 471 -17.29 17.67 -27.74
C MET A 471 -16.41 16.52 -27.22
N VAL A 472 -16.96 15.37 -27.10
CA VAL A 472 -16.22 14.15 -26.98
C VAL A 472 -16.16 13.59 -28.38
N ALA A 473 -14.98 13.42 -28.97
CA ALA A 473 -14.87 12.91 -30.32
C ALA A 473 -15.56 11.56 -30.41
N VAL A 474 -16.69 11.53 -31.05
CA VAL A 474 -17.45 10.32 -31.38
C VAL A 474 -16.84 9.80 -32.66
N SER A 475 -15.95 8.83 -32.60
CA SER A 475 -15.58 8.06 -33.78
C SER A 475 -16.61 6.97 -34.01
N LYS A 476 -17.11 6.86 -35.20
CA LYS A 476 -17.88 5.72 -35.65
C LYS A 476 -16.89 4.69 -36.19
N ASP A 477 -16.90 3.49 -35.62
CA ASP A 477 -16.21 2.35 -36.23
C ASP A 477 -17.05 1.78 -37.40
N ALA A 478 -16.48 0.85 -38.12
CA ALA A 478 -17.06 0.29 -39.34
C ALA A 478 -18.46 -0.34 -39.13
N ASP A 479 -18.86 -0.63 -37.90
CA ASP A 479 -20.14 -1.25 -37.52
C ASP A 479 -21.20 -0.23 -37.03
N GLY A 480 -20.89 1.09 -37.08
CA GLY A 480 -21.85 2.12 -36.72
C GLY A 480 -22.03 2.37 -35.23
N ALA A 481 -21.25 1.78 -34.37
CA ALA A 481 -21.25 2.01 -32.93
C ALA A 481 -20.55 3.35 -32.61
N ALA A 482 -21.21 4.19 -31.80
CA ALA A 482 -20.65 5.49 -31.41
C ALA A 482 -19.77 5.30 -30.18
N THR A 483 -18.47 5.60 -30.31
CA THR A 483 -17.46 5.50 -29.26
C THR A 483 -17.11 6.88 -28.74
N VAL A 484 -17.26 7.10 -27.43
CA VAL A 484 -16.94 8.36 -26.76
C VAL A 484 -15.50 8.30 -26.28
N THR A 485 -14.59 9.01 -26.93
CA THR A 485 -13.19 9.14 -26.51
C THR A 485 -12.97 10.48 -25.84
N LEU A 486 -12.61 10.46 -24.55
CA LEU A 486 -11.92 11.58 -23.91
C LEU A 486 -10.48 11.58 -24.45
N THR A 487 -10.19 12.38 -25.48
CA THR A 487 -8.85 12.42 -26.08
C THR A 487 -7.86 13.06 -25.13
N ASP A 488 -6.93 12.26 -24.65
CA ASP A 488 -5.72 12.72 -23.99
C ASP A 488 -4.65 13.10 -25.05
N SER A 489 -3.92 14.17 -24.79
CA SER A 489 -2.93 14.69 -25.72
C SER A 489 -1.76 13.73 -25.95
N ALA A 490 -1.37 13.60 -27.16
CA ALA A 490 -0.15 13.17 -27.88
C ALA A 490 0.98 12.37 -27.19
N ALA A 491 1.03 12.18 -25.92
CA ALA A 491 2.13 11.48 -25.24
C ALA A 491 1.84 10.01 -24.83
N SER A 492 0.61 9.52 -25.00
CA SER A 492 0.22 8.16 -24.62
C SER A 492 -0.39 7.43 -25.83
N ARG A 493 0.42 6.95 -26.71
CA ARG A 493 0.05 5.91 -27.69
C ARG A 493 0.34 4.55 -27.06
N PRO A 494 -0.52 3.57 -27.11
CA PRO A 494 -1.65 3.10 -27.91
C PRO A 494 -2.95 2.80 -27.14
N ALA A 495 -3.16 3.38 -25.97
CA ALA A 495 -4.31 3.09 -25.11
C ALA A 495 -5.61 3.85 -25.45
N ALA A 496 -5.55 4.87 -26.33
CA ALA A 496 -6.68 5.76 -26.62
C ALA A 496 -7.90 5.07 -27.28
N GLY A 497 -7.71 3.92 -27.92
CA GLY A 497 -8.80 3.13 -28.51
C GLY A 497 -9.56 2.23 -27.55
N MET A 498 -9.08 2.08 -26.31
CA MET A 498 -9.54 1.07 -25.35
C MET A 498 -10.53 1.61 -24.29
N TRP A 499 -10.82 2.93 -24.30
CA TRP A 499 -11.54 3.64 -23.23
C TRP A 499 -13.01 3.89 -23.49
N ALA A 500 -13.54 3.30 -24.53
CA ALA A 500 -14.91 3.54 -24.95
C ALA A 500 -15.83 2.40 -24.54
N VAL A 501 -16.50 2.56 -23.42
CA VAL A 501 -17.72 1.79 -23.17
C VAL A 501 -18.82 2.44 -24.02
N PRO A 502 -19.49 1.71 -24.92
CA PRO A 502 -20.53 2.28 -25.75
C PRO A 502 -21.69 2.83 -24.91
N THR A 503 -21.89 4.14 -24.94
CA THR A 503 -22.94 4.83 -24.18
C THR A 503 -24.31 4.82 -24.90
N ALA A 504 -24.34 4.32 -26.13
CA ALA A 504 -25.50 4.47 -27.02
C ALA A 504 -26.44 3.27 -27.08
N ALA A 505 -26.12 2.14 -26.44
CA ALA A 505 -26.93 0.95 -26.49
C ALA A 505 -27.55 0.63 -25.12
N GLU A 506 -28.87 0.57 -25.05
CA GLU A 506 -29.61 0.05 -23.91
C GLU A 506 -29.76 -1.48 -24.02
N GLY A 507 -29.78 -2.16 -22.86
CA GLY A 507 -30.05 -3.59 -22.81
C GLY A 507 -28.83 -4.49 -23.14
N GLU A 508 -29.07 -5.59 -23.84
CA GLU A 508 -28.04 -6.64 -24.13
C GLU A 508 -26.82 -6.12 -24.91
N PRO A 509 -26.94 -5.19 -25.88
CA PRO A 509 -25.79 -4.60 -26.56
C PRO A 509 -24.82 -3.86 -25.60
N ALA A 510 -25.36 -3.11 -24.64
CA ALA A 510 -24.55 -2.40 -23.66
C ALA A 510 -23.84 -3.37 -22.69
N ALA A 511 -24.54 -4.42 -22.24
CA ALA A 511 -23.98 -5.46 -21.41
C ALA A 511 -22.85 -6.21 -22.12
N ALA A 512 -23.04 -6.60 -23.39
CA ALA A 512 -22.01 -7.26 -24.18
C ALA A 512 -20.79 -6.37 -24.44
N ALA A 513 -20.98 -5.07 -24.60
CA ALA A 513 -19.88 -4.12 -24.76
C ALA A 513 -19.09 -3.93 -23.44
N ALA A 514 -19.79 -3.84 -22.31
CA ALA A 514 -19.17 -3.79 -21.00
C ALA A 514 -18.31 -5.03 -20.71
N GLU A 515 -18.81 -6.22 -21.03
CA GLU A 515 -18.07 -7.46 -20.88
C GLU A 515 -16.83 -7.53 -21.77
N ARG A 516 -16.96 -7.18 -23.06
CA ARG A 516 -15.78 -7.15 -23.95
C ARG A 516 -14.70 -6.19 -23.43
N PHE A 517 -15.09 -5.05 -22.86
CA PHE A 517 -14.15 -4.16 -22.21
C PHE A 517 -13.49 -4.83 -20.99
N LEU A 518 -14.27 -5.43 -20.09
CA LEU A 518 -13.75 -6.10 -18.90
C LEU A 518 -12.79 -7.26 -19.22
N GLN A 519 -13.02 -7.97 -20.34
CA GLN A 519 -12.13 -9.05 -20.80
C GLN A 519 -10.73 -8.58 -21.18
N THR A 520 -10.55 -7.33 -21.57
CA THR A 520 -9.28 -6.76 -22.03
C THR A 520 -8.70 -5.72 -21.07
N ALA A 521 -9.48 -5.27 -20.09
CA ALA A 521 -9.08 -4.21 -19.17
C ALA A 521 -8.03 -4.72 -18.18
N VAL A 522 -6.91 -3.99 -18.10
CA VAL A 522 -5.91 -4.16 -17.06
C VAL A 522 -6.18 -3.15 -15.95
N LEU A 523 -6.17 -3.57 -14.70
CA LEU A 523 -6.43 -2.70 -13.55
C LEU A 523 -5.24 -1.75 -13.34
N THR A 524 -5.47 -0.46 -13.45
CA THR A 524 -4.49 0.62 -13.24
C THR A 524 -5.19 1.83 -12.63
N ASP A 525 -4.43 2.82 -12.15
CA ASP A 525 -4.98 4.09 -11.63
C ASP A 525 -5.84 4.84 -12.66
N THR A 526 -5.63 4.57 -13.93
CA THR A 526 -6.35 5.21 -15.03
C THR A 526 -7.53 4.37 -15.53
N THR A 527 -7.55 3.05 -15.31
CA THR A 527 -8.62 2.15 -15.78
C THR A 527 -9.65 1.78 -14.71
N ILE A 528 -9.36 2.04 -13.43
CA ILE A 528 -10.30 1.69 -12.35
C ILE A 528 -11.70 2.31 -12.54
N GLU A 529 -11.77 3.56 -12.99
CA GLU A 529 -13.05 4.22 -13.21
C GLU A 529 -13.81 3.63 -14.41
N PRO A 530 -13.24 3.46 -15.62
CA PRO A 530 -13.87 2.71 -16.69
C PRO A 530 -14.30 1.29 -16.33
N ILE A 531 -13.49 0.55 -15.55
CA ILE A 531 -13.87 -0.78 -15.04
C ILE A 531 -15.10 -0.66 -14.14
N GLY A 532 -15.08 0.27 -13.18
CA GLY A 532 -16.22 0.53 -12.31
C GLY A 532 -17.48 0.90 -13.10
N GLN A 533 -17.34 1.64 -14.19
CA GLN A 533 -18.43 2.01 -15.08
C GLN A 533 -19.00 0.81 -15.85
N ALA A 534 -18.14 -0.06 -16.38
CA ALA A 534 -18.56 -1.29 -17.03
C ALA A 534 -19.33 -2.22 -16.07
N LEU A 535 -18.84 -2.35 -14.84
CA LEU A 535 -19.52 -3.11 -13.78
C LEU A 535 -20.88 -2.51 -13.45
N ARG A 536 -20.98 -1.19 -13.27
CA ARG A 536 -22.26 -0.50 -13.05
C ARG A 536 -23.25 -0.69 -14.22
N THR A 537 -22.75 -0.69 -15.45
CA THR A 537 -23.57 -0.96 -16.64
C THR A 537 -24.22 -2.36 -16.55
N LEU A 538 -23.47 -3.39 -16.15
CA LEU A 538 -24.01 -4.73 -15.95
C LEU A 538 -24.99 -4.78 -14.78
N ILE A 539 -24.65 -4.16 -13.64
CA ILE A 539 -25.47 -4.17 -12.41
C ILE A 539 -26.82 -3.49 -12.66
N HIS A 540 -26.83 -2.33 -13.33
CA HIS A 540 -28.05 -1.57 -13.62
C HIS A 540 -28.80 -2.05 -14.87
N GLY A 541 -28.13 -2.82 -15.73
CA GLY A 541 -28.70 -3.42 -16.95
C GLY A 541 -29.34 -4.79 -16.73
N ASP A 542 -29.74 -5.14 -15.50
CA ASP A 542 -30.34 -6.45 -15.14
C ASP A 542 -29.43 -7.67 -15.32
N ARG A 543 -28.12 -7.47 -15.26
CA ARG A 543 -27.12 -8.57 -15.34
C ARG A 543 -26.14 -8.60 -14.14
N PRO A 544 -26.65 -8.54 -12.89
CA PRO A 544 -25.78 -8.58 -11.72
C PRO A 544 -24.99 -9.90 -11.61
N ASP A 545 -25.53 -10.98 -12.13
CA ASP A 545 -24.91 -12.30 -12.26
C ASP A 545 -23.64 -12.27 -13.12
N ARG A 546 -23.65 -11.49 -14.21
CA ARG A 546 -22.49 -11.32 -15.11
C ARG A 546 -21.44 -10.37 -14.53
N ALA A 547 -21.83 -9.42 -13.67
CA ALA A 547 -20.89 -8.50 -13.02
C ALA A 547 -20.10 -9.16 -11.88
N LEU A 548 -20.69 -10.10 -11.16
CA LEU A 548 -20.13 -10.68 -9.94
C LEU A 548 -18.76 -11.35 -10.15
N PRO A 549 -18.54 -12.22 -11.16
CA PRO A 549 -17.23 -12.84 -11.36
C PRO A 549 -16.12 -11.83 -11.62
N TRP A 550 -16.42 -10.74 -12.35
CA TRP A 550 -15.46 -9.66 -12.59
C TRP A 550 -15.11 -8.90 -11.31
N CYS A 551 -16.11 -8.59 -10.49
CA CYS A 551 -15.84 -7.96 -9.20
C CYS A 551 -14.95 -8.82 -8.31
N GLN A 552 -15.17 -10.15 -8.27
CA GLN A 552 -14.35 -11.08 -7.51
C GLN A 552 -12.90 -11.09 -8.02
N SER A 553 -12.70 -11.21 -9.31
CA SER A 553 -11.38 -11.18 -9.93
C SER A 553 -10.61 -9.87 -9.63
N PHE A 554 -11.30 -8.72 -9.69
CA PHE A 554 -10.66 -7.43 -9.38
C PHE A 554 -10.42 -7.22 -7.87
N VAL A 555 -11.19 -7.82 -6.98
CA VAL A 555 -10.89 -7.83 -5.53
C VAL A 555 -9.60 -8.60 -5.28
N GLU A 556 -9.46 -9.79 -5.88
CA GLU A 556 -8.25 -10.62 -5.76
C GLU A 556 -7.03 -9.93 -6.37
N GLU A 557 -7.19 -9.27 -7.53
CA GLU A 557 -6.12 -8.51 -8.18
C GLU A 557 -5.67 -7.32 -7.31
N ALA A 558 -6.62 -6.56 -6.75
CA ALA A 558 -6.33 -5.43 -5.88
C ALA A 558 -5.62 -5.89 -4.59
N ASP A 559 -5.99 -7.04 -4.04
CA ASP A 559 -5.36 -7.63 -2.85
C ASP A 559 -3.90 -8.03 -3.13
N ARG A 560 -3.65 -8.74 -4.23
CA ARG A 560 -2.30 -9.13 -4.66
C ARG A 560 -1.38 -7.93 -4.88
N ARG A 561 -1.93 -6.82 -5.35
CA ARG A 561 -1.19 -5.58 -5.65
C ARG A 561 -1.11 -4.61 -4.48
N GLY A 562 -1.54 -5.01 -3.28
CA GLY A 562 -1.50 -4.14 -2.10
C GLY A 562 -2.28 -2.83 -2.29
N ALA A 563 -3.48 -2.90 -2.90
CA ALA A 563 -4.30 -1.75 -3.26
C ALA A 563 -5.64 -1.74 -2.49
N PRO A 564 -5.63 -1.44 -1.17
CA PRO A 564 -6.82 -1.52 -0.33
C PRO A 564 -7.95 -0.59 -0.79
N GLY A 565 -7.66 0.59 -1.33
CA GLY A 565 -8.67 1.50 -1.88
C GLY A 565 -9.41 0.88 -3.07
N TRP A 566 -8.69 0.22 -3.98
CA TRP A 566 -9.31 -0.50 -5.10
C TRP A 566 -10.12 -1.70 -4.61
N LYS A 567 -9.58 -2.47 -3.66
CA LYS A 567 -10.26 -3.59 -3.03
C LYS A 567 -11.58 -3.14 -2.41
N ALA A 568 -11.58 -2.03 -1.67
CA ALA A 568 -12.77 -1.43 -1.08
C ALA A 568 -13.83 -1.07 -2.14
N ALA A 569 -13.42 -0.48 -3.28
CA ALA A 569 -14.33 -0.12 -4.35
C ALA A 569 -15.02 -1.33 -5.00
N PHE A 570 -14.28 -2.40 -5.25
CA PHE A 570 -14.84 -3.63 -5.84
C PHE A 570 -15.66 -4.44 -4.83
N ALA A 571 -15.25 -4.48 -3.56
CA ALA A 571 -16.04 -5.08 -2.48
C ALA A 571 -17.37 -4.35 -2.29
N GLN A 572 -17.38 -3.01 -2.38
CA GLN A 572 -18.60 -2.22 -2.38
C GLN A 572 -19.52 -2.56 -3.56
N ALA A 573 -18.95 -2.78 -4.77
CA ALA A 573 -19.75 -3.20 -5.92
C ALA A 573 -20.37 -4.59 -5.69
N GLN A 574 -19.63 -5.53 -5.11
CA GLN A 574 -20.15 -6.85 -4.71
C GLN A 574 -21.28 -6.75 -3.70
N ALA A 575 -21.12 -5.87 -2.69
CA ALA A 575 -22.18 -5.63 -1.71
C ALA A 575 -23.47 -5.15 -2.36
N VAL A 576 -23.39 -4.23 -3.34
CA VAL A 576 -24.56 -3.76 -4.11
C VAL A 576 -25.18 -4.88 -4.94
N ILE A 577 -24.38 -5.73 -5.57
CA ILE A 577 -24.87 -6.91 -6.32
C ILE A 577 -25.63 -7.83 -5.38
N MET A 578 -25.08 -8.12 -4.20
CA MET A 578 -25.70 -9.00 -3.20
C MET A 578 -27.04 -8.44 -2.69
N ILE A 579 -27.14 -7.12 -2.44
CA ILE A 579 -28.42 -6.49 -2.12
C ILE A 579 -29.45 -6.72 -3.25
N ARG A 580 -29.05 -6.54 -4.51
CA ARG A 580 -29.96 -6.72 -5.66
C ARG A 580 -30.40 -8.16 -5.86
N GLN A 581 -29.60 -9.13 -5.43
CA GLN A 581 -29.96 -10.55 -5.41
C GLN A 581 -30.71 -10.94 -4.11
N GLY A 582 -30.86 -10.02 -3.16
CA GLY A 582 -31.50 -10.26 -1.88
C GLY A 582 -30.68 -11.11 -0.91
N ASN A 583 -29.37 -11.24 -1.13
CA ASN A 583 -28.47 -11.97 -0.25
C ASN A 583 -27.87 -11.00 0.79
N LEU A 584 -28.68 -10.63 1.78
CA LEU A 584 -28.35 -9.56 2.73
C LEU A 584 -27.15 -9.86 3.61
N ARG A 585 -26.95 -11.13 4.00
CA ARG A 585 -25.81 -11.52 4.85
C ARG A 585 -24.49 -11.34 4.11
N VAL A 586 -24.41 -11.82 2.88
CA VAL A 586 -23.18 -11.70 2.08
C VAL A 586 -22.94 -10.23 1.67
N ALA A 587 -24.01 -9.45 1.46
CA ALA A 587 -23.87 -8.00 1.25
C ALA A 587 -23.23 -7.30 2.45
N GLU A 588 -23.59 -7.68 3.67
CA GLU A 588 -23.00 -7.19 4.92
C GLU A 588 -21.51 -7.57 5.02
N GLU A 589 -21.16 -8.81 4.69
CA GLU A 589 -19.77 -9.30 4.68
C GLU A 589 -18.88 -8.47 3.73
N TYR A 590 -19.33 -8.23 2.50
CA TYR A 590 -18.60 -7.41 1.54
C TYR A 590 -18.53 -5.93 1.92
N ALA A 591 -19.59 -5.37 2.48
CA ALA A 591 -19.60 -3.99 2.96
C ALA A 591 -18.63 -3.81 4.16
N THR A 592 -18.55 -4.78 5.05
CA THR A 592 -17.57 -4.81 6.14
C THR A 592 -16.16 -4.90 5.60
N MET A 593 -15.90 -5.84 4.67
CA MET A 593 -14.61 -5.93 3.98
C MET A 593 -14.20 -4.59 3.34
N ALA A 594 -15.14 -3.90 2.69
CA ALA A 594 -14.86 -2.60 2.10
C ALA A 594 -14.46 -1.54 3.14
N LEU A 595 -15.09 -1.55 4.32
CA LEU A 595 -14.72 -0.65 5.42
C LEU A 595 -13.37 -1.01 6.06
N ASP A 596 -13.09 -2.29 6.24
CA ASP A 596 -11.84 -2.78 6.85
C ASP A 596 -10.61 -2.45 5.98
N CYS A 597 -10.81 -2.27 4.67
CA CYS A 597 -9.77 -1.81 3.76
C CYS A 597 -9.50 -0.30 3.84
N LEU A 598 -10.37 0.47 4.50
CA LEU A 598 -10.22 1.92 4.61
C LEU A 598 -9.58 2.30 5.94
N PRO A 599 -8.70 3.32 5.98
CA PRO A 599 -8.15 3.82 7.24
C PRO A 599 -9.27 4.29 8.19
N GLU A 600 -9.10 4.04 9.48
CA GLU A 600 -10.08 4.40 10.53
C GLU A 600 -10.37 5.91 10.66
N LYS A 601 -9.70 6.76 9.90
CA LYS A 601 -9.95 8.20 9.91
C LYS A 601 -11.39 8.50 9.49
N ASN A 602 -12.18 8.91 10.48
CA ASN A 602 -13.60 9.25 10.42
C ASN A 602 -13.90 10.44 9.49
N GLY A 603 -13.79 10.32 8.17
CA GLY A 603 -14.01 11.48 7.32
C GLY A 603 -14.15 11.22 5.83
N SER A 604 -13.96 10.00 5.37
CA SER A 604 -14.11 9.70 3.95
C SER A 604 -15.55 9.69 3.50
N VAL A 605 -15.85 10.47 2.48
CA VAL A 605 -17.13 10.41 1.79
C VAL A 605 -17.37 9.02 1.20
N PHE A 606 -16.32 8.36 0.71
CA PHE A 606 -16.41 7.01 0.15
C PHE A 606 -16.84 5.96 1.19
N ALA A 607 -16.42 6.08 2.46
CA ALA A 607 -16.83 5.17 3.54
C ALA A 607 -18.36 5.18 3.79
N CYS A 608 -19.07 6.25 3.38
CA CYS A 608 -20.52 6.31 3.47
C CYS A 608 -21.22 5.32 2.53
N ALA A 609 -20.58 4.87 1.44
CA ALA A 609 -21.16 3.91 0.52
C ALA A 609 -21.29 2.50 1.16
N PRO A 610 -20.25 1.85 1.71
CA PRO A 610 -20.41 0.58 2.42
C PRO A 610 -21.24 0.72 3.70
N ARG A 611 -21.15 1.84 4.44
CA ARG A 611 -22.03 2.08 5.60
C ARG A 611 -23.50 2.12 5.20
N SER A 612 -23.85 2.68 4.05
CA SER A 612 -25.24 2.66 3.56
C SER A 612 -25.77 1.23 3.33
N VAL A 613 -24.89 0.32 2.87
CA VAL A 613 -25.22 -1.10 2.76
C VAL A 613 -25.47 -1.72 4.12
N LEU A 614 -24.60 -1.46 5.11
CA LEU A 614 -24.76 -1.97 6.47
C LEU A 614 -26.04 -1.46 7.15
N ILE A 615 -26.39 -0.18 6.95
CA ILE A 615 -27.65 0.38 7.44
C ILE A 615 -28.85 -0.33 6.79
N TYR A 616 -28.79 -0.50 5.47
CA TYR A 616 -29.87 -1.15 4.71
C TYR A 616 -30.07 -2.61 5.13
N THR A 617 -28.98 -3.39 5.16
CA THR A 617 -29.02 -4.82 5.49
C THR A 617 -29.45 -5.06 6.92
N ALA A 618 -28.91 -4.32 7.89
CA ALA A 618 -29.30 -4.40 9.29
C ALA A 618 -30.77 -4.04 9.50
N THR A 619 -31.26 -3.00 8.82
CA THR A 619 -32.67 -2.60 8.85
C THR A 619 -33.57 -3.68 8.26
N ALA A 620 -33.23 -4.21 7.09
CA ALA A 620 -34.01 -5.27 6.44
C ALA A 620 -34.07 -6.57 7.26
N GLN A 621 -33.03 -6.86 8.05
CA GLN A 621 -32.96 -7.99 8.94
C GLN A 621 -33.64 -7.73 10.32
N GLY A 622 -34.21 -6.54 10.56
CA GLY A 622 -34.83 -6.19 11.84
C GLY A 622 -33.83 -5.77 12.94
N ARG A 623 -32.52 -5.73 12.65
CA ARG A 623 -31.47 -5.38 13.61
C ARG A 623 -31.31 -3.85 13.73
N HIS A 624 -32.40 -3.15 14.15
CA HIS A 624 -32.46 -1.68 14.18
C HIS A 624 -31.38 -1.03 15.06
N GLY A 625 -30.95 -1.69 16.14
CA GLY A 625 -29.84 -1.21 16.98
C GLY A 625 -28.50 -1.21 16.25
N ALA A 626 -28.25 -2.18 15.35
CA ALA A 626 -27.05 -2.21 14.53
C ALA A 626 -27.09 -1.12 13.45
N ALA A 627 -28.25 -0.91 12.82
CA ALA A 627 -28.44 0.18 11.85
C ALA A 627 -28.23 1.55 12.51
N ALA A 628 -28.77 1.76 13.72
CA ALA A 628 -28.60 2.99 14.48
C ALA A 628 -27.12 3.27 14.82
N ARG A 629 -26.35 2.25 15.18
CA ARG A 629 -24.89 2.43 15.40
C ARG A 629 -24.19 2.95 14.15
N GLN A 630 -24.53 2.45 12.96
CA GLN A 630 -23.94 2.94 11.71
C GLN A 630 -24.38 4.37 11.38
N LEU A 631 -25.61 4.75 11.70
CA LEU A 631 -26.14 6.11 11.52
C LEU A 631 -25.50 7.13 12.48
N ASN A 632 -25.03 6.71 13.64
CA ASN A 632 -24.37 7.57 14.62
C ASN A 632 -22.92 7.95 14.24
N HIS A 633 -22.33 7.33 13.22
CA HIS A 633 -21.03 7.76 12.73
C HIS A 633 -21.12 9.15 12.10
N PRO A 634 -20.09 10.03 12.30
CA PRO A 634 -20.06 11.34 11.70
C PRO A 634 -20.19 11.27 10.18
N VAL A 635 -21.04 12.10 9.62
CA VAL A 635 -21.25 12.23 8.18
C VAL A 635 -20.42 13.40 7.68
N PRO A 636 -19.51 13.21 6.71
CA PRO A 636 -18.73 14.30 6.14
C PRO A 636 -19.62 15.33 5.45
N ASP A 637 -19.34 16.63 5.63
CA ASP A 637 -20.09 17.73 5.00
C ASP A 637 -20.15 17.61 3.47
N GLY A 638 -19.13 17.01 2.87
CA GLY A 638 -19.03 16.78 1.42
C GLY A 638 -19.98 15.72 0.89
N LEU A 639 -20.54 14.82 1.71
CA LEU A 639 -21.35 13.68 1.28
C LEU A 639 -22.49 14.10 0.34
N PHE A 640 -23.26 15.12 0.71
CA PHE A 640 -24.42 15.57 -0.04
C PHE A 640 -24.12 16.27 -1.38
N ARG A 641 -22.82 16.37 -1.70
CA ARG A 641 -22.34 16.82 -3.02
C ARG A 641 -21.79 15.67 -3.87
N THR A 642 -21.98 14.44 -3.43
CA THR A 642 -21.50 13.23 -4.10
C THR A 642 -22.63 12.24 -4.33
N VAL A 643 -22.44 11.34 -5.28
CA VAL A 643 -23.42 10.28 -5.60
C VAL A 643 -23.68 9.31 -4.43
N TYR A 644 -22.74 9.22 -3.51
CA TYR A 644 -22.89 8.36 -2.32
C TYR A 644 -24.01 8.81 -1.40
N ALA A 645 -24.42 10.10 -1.48
CA ALA A 645 -25.58 10.60 -0.76
C ALA A 645 -26.86 9.86 -1.10
N LEU A 646 -27.03 9.42 -2.35
CA LEU A 646 -28.24 8.70 -2.80
C LEU A 646 -28.44 7.40 -2.02
N GLY A 647 -27.37 6.59 -1.93
CA GLY A 647 -27.38 5.34 -1.17
C GLY A 647 -27.58 5.56 0.32
N TYR A 648 -26.87 6.55 0.88
CA TYR A 648 -26.93 6.86 2.31
C TYR A 648 -28.34 7.34 2.74
N LEU A 649 -28.86 8.36 2.05
CA LEU A 649 -30.21 8.89 2.35
C LEU A 649 -31.28 7.82 2.15
N ARG A 650 -31.22 7.03 1.09
CA ARG A 650 -32.16 5.94 0.87
C ARG A 650 -32.13 4.93 2.00
N SER A 651 -30.95 4.51 2.44
CA SER A 651 -30.78 3.54 3.55
C SER A 651 -31.26 4.13 4.88
N ARG A 652 -31.02 5.42 5.14
CA ARG A 652 -31.51 6.15 6.29
C ARG A 652 -33.05 6.27 6.26
N GLY A 653 -33.60 6.63 5.13
CA GLY A 653 -35.05 6.67 4.91
C GLY A 653 -35.72 5.31 5.11
N PHE A 654 -35.08 4.23 4.66
CA PHE A 654 -35.54 2.88 4.89
C PHE A 654 -35.49 2.49 6.39
N TYR A 655 -34.49 2.91 7.12
CA TYR A 655 -34.43 2.78 8.59
C TYR A 655 -35.56 3.57 9.27
N HIS A 656 -35.78 4.83 8.85
CA HIS A 656 -36.88 5.64 9.39
C HIS A 656 -38.24 5.01 9.11
N LEU A 657 -38.44 4.45 7.91
CA LEU A 657 -39.64 3.73 7.55
C LEU A 657 -39.87 2.50 8.46
N ALA A 658 -38.82 1.72 8.69
CA ALA A 658 -38.88 0.52 9.52
C ALA A 658 -39.09 0.83 11.02
N THR A 659 -38.67 2.01 11.49
CA THR A 659 -38.86 2.49 12.87
C THR A 659 -40.09 3.40 13.04
N ASN A 660 -41.01 3.40 12.07
CA ASN A 660 -42.25 4.17 12.07
C ASN A 660 -42.06 5.71 12.10
N CYS A 661 -40.91 6.21 11.70
CA CYS A 661 -40.62 7.64 11.54
C CYS A 661 -40.97 8.10 10.11
N PHE A 662 -42.23 7.98 9.70
CA PHE A 662 -42.67 8.07 8.29
C PHE A 662 -42.40 9.43 7.65
N HIS A 663 -42.52 10.54 8.39
CA HIS A 663 -42.21 11.89 7.85
C HIS A 663 -40.71 12.05 7.55
N ALA A 664 -39.84 11.51 8.42
CA ALA A 664 -38.40 11.53 8.20
C ALA A 664 -38.02 10.65 6.99
N ALA A 665 -38.64 9.47 6.89
CA ALA A 665 -38.47 8.57 5.74
C ALA A 665 -38.85 9.26 4.42
N LEU A 666 -40.04 9.89 4.39
CA LEU A 666 -40.52 10.62 3.20
C LEU A 666 -39.56 11.77 2.83
N SER A 667 -39.11 12.55 3.82
CA SER A 667 -38.15 13.64 3.59
C SER A 667 -36.87 13.13 2.93
N ASP A 668 -36.30 12.02 3.43
CA ASP A 668 -35.09 11.42 2.88
C ASP A 668 -35.30 10.93 1.45
N PHE A 669 -36.42 10.24 1.16
CA PHE A 669 -36.70 9.73 -0.18
C PHE A 669 -36.95 10.86 -1.19
N LEU A 670 -37.64 11.94 -0.81
CA LEU A 670 -37.83 13.11 -1.66
C LEU A 670 -36.50 13.84 -1.93
N GLU A 671 -35.61 13.92 -0.94
CA GLU A 671 -34.26 14.48 -1.12
C GLU A 671 -33.42 13.64 -2.07
N VAL A 672 -33.50 12.29 -1.98
CA VAL A 672 -32.91 11.38 -2.97
C VAL A 672 -33.43 11.71 -4.37
N GLY A 673 -34.76 11.90 -4.53
CA GLY A 673 -35.36 12.27 -5.80
C GLY A 673 -34.89 13.62 -6.31
N ARG A 674 -34.75 14.63 -5.44
CA ARG A 674 -34.23 15.95 -5.78
C ARG A 674 -32.79 15.89 -6.28
N LEU A 675 -31.91 15.18 -5.57
CA LEU A 675 -30.50 14.99 -5.95
C LEU A 675 -30.36 14.17 -7.24
N ALA A 676 -31.14 13.08 -7.37
CA ALA A 676 -31.11 12.26 -8.56
C ALA A 676 -31.53 13.06 -9.82
N ARG A 677 -32.57 13.89 -9.74
CA ARG A 677 -32.98 14.78 -10.84
C ARG A 677 -31.90 15.81 -11.15
N ARG A 678 -31.31 16.45 -10.11
CA ARG A 678 -30.26 17.44 -10.28
C ARG A 678 -29.07 16.87 -11.05
N TRP A 679 -28.71 15.61 -10.79
CA TRP A 679 -27.54 14.96 -11.39
C TRP A 679 -27.88 14.16 -12.68
N GLY A 680 -29.12 14.16 -13.16
CA GLY A 680 -29.52 13.39 -14.34
C GLY A 680 -29.57 11.86 -14.07
N LEU A 681 -29.69 11.45 -12.81
CA LEU A 681 -29.70 10.06 -12.35
C LEU A 681 -31.09 9.56 -11.97
N ASP A 682 -32.14 10.33 -12.33
CA ASP A 682 -33.54 10.00 -11.99
C ASP A 682 -34.05 8.82 -12.80
N ARG A 683 -33.52 7.63 -12.47
CA ARG A 683 -33.91 6.33 -13.04
C ARG A 683 -34.19 5.33 -11.96
N ALA A 684 -35.29 4.59 -12.10
CA ALA A 684 -35.74 3.64 -11.10
C ALA A 684 -34.76 2.43 -10.93
N VAL A 685 -34.04 2.06 -12.00
CA VAL A 685 -32.98 1.03 -11.93
C VAL A 685 -31.78 1.48 -11.07
N VAL A 686 -31.49 2.79 -11.00
CA VAL A 686 -30.41 3.34 -10.18
C VAL A 686 -30.90 3.52 -8.74
N VAL A 687 -31.99 4.28 -8.56
CA VAL A 687 -32.56 4.55 -7.23
C VAL A 687 -34.10 4.68 -7.33
N PRO A 688 -34.87 3.70 -6.79
CA PRO A 688 -36.32 3.65 -6.93
C PRO A 688 -37.04 4.53 -5.88
N TRP A 689 -36.59 5.78 -5.71
CA TRP A 689 -37.08 6.67 -4.65
C TRP A 689 -38.60 6.92 -4.68
N ARG A 690 -39.24 6.83 -5.86
CA ARG A 690 -40.70 7.03 -6.00
C ARG A 690 -41.48 5.94 -5.27
N THR A 691 -41.11 4.70 -5.44
CA THR A 691 -41.76 3.58 -4.71
C THR A 691 -41.42 3.60 -3.23
N ASP A 692 -40.17 3.98 -2.85
CA ASP A 692 -39.77 4.14 -1.47
C ASP A 692 -40.61 5.26 -0.78
N ALA A 693 -40.77 6.43 -1.46
CA ALA A 693 -41.59 7.52 -0.96
C ALA A 693 -43.08 7.15 -0.91
N ALA A 694 -43.59 6.40 -1.91
CA ALA A 694 -44.97 5.92 -1.91
C ALA A 694 -45.25 4.98 -0.72
N GLU A 695 -44.32 4.11 -0.30
CA GLU A 695 -44.49 3.30 0.90
C GLU A 695 -44.65 4.17 2.15
N ALA A 696 -43.86 5.25 2.29
CA ALA A 696 -43.98 6.19 3.41
C ALA A 696 -45.31 6.95 3.37
N LEU A 697 -45.75 7.41 2.20
CA LEU A 697 -47.05 8.10 2.00
C LEU A 697 -48.25 7.19 2.34
N ILE A 698 -48.17 5.90 1.99
CA ILE A 698 -49.20 4.91 2.37
C ILE A 698 -49.35 4.84 3.88
N GLN A 699 -48.24 4.83 4.63
CA GLN A 699 -48.26 4.82 6.08
C GLN A 699 -48.78 6.13 6.69
N LEU A 700 -48.59 7.26 6.01
CA LEU A 700 -49.12 8.57 6.38
C LEU A 700 -50.59 8.76 6.01
N GLY A 701 -51.17 7.86 5.20
CA GLY A 701 -52.55 7.93 4.75
C GLY A 701 -52.76 8.73 3.46
N ASP A 702 -51.70 9.30 2.87
CA ASP A 702 -51.81 10.06 1.59
C ASP A 702 -51.72 9.10 0.40
N ARG A 703 -52.83 8.40 0.17
CA ARG A 703 -52.96 7.42 -0.93
C ARG A 703 -52.92 8.07 -2.33
N GLN A 704 -53.40 9.34 -2.46
CA GLN A 704 -53.44 10.02 -3.75
C GLN A 704 -52.01 10.32 -4.23
N GLN A 705 -51.18 10.89 -3.40
CA GLN A 705 -49.81 11.21 -3.77
C GLN A 705 -48.96 9.92 -3.98
N ALA A 706 -49.22 8.88 -3.19
CA ALA A 706 -48.59 7.58 -3.38
C ALA A 706 -48.93 6.95 -4.75
N GLU A 707 -50.22 6.97 -5.17
CA GLU A 707 -50.66 6.47 -6.49
C GLU A 707 -49.99 7.24 -7.63
N GLN A 708 -49.87 8.59 -7.50
CA GLN A 708 -49.20 9.43 -8.49
C GLN A 708 -47.74 9.03 -8.67
N LEU A 709 -46.99 8.87 -7.59
CA LEU A 709 -45.57 8.49 -7.65
C LEU A 709 -45.36 7.08 -8.25
N VAL A 710 -46.20 6.13 -7.90
CA VAL A 710 -46.15 4.77 -8.48
C VAL A 710 -46.49 4.80 -9.97
N ALA A 711 -47.51 5.57 -10.37
CA ALA A 711 -47.87 5.72 -11.76
C ALA A 711 -46.75 6.38 -12.58
N GLU A 712 -46.10 7.46 -12.04
CA GLU A 712 -44.92 8.06 -12.64
C GLU A 712 -43.81 7.04 -12.86
N GLN A 713 -43.48 6.21 -11.85
CA GLN A 713 -42.43 5.20 -11.98
C GLN A 713 -42.78 4.14 -13.05
N LEU A 714 -44.01 3.69 -13.12
CA LEU A 714 -44.44 2.72 -14.12
C LEU A 714 -44.48 3.30 -15.54
N ALA A 715 -44.54 4.63 -15.69
CA ALA A 715 -44.47 5.33 -16.97
C ALA A 715 -43.04 5.62 -17.46
N MET A 716 -42.03 5.41 -16.60
CA MET A 716 -40.60 5.63 -16.95
C MET A 716 -40.09 4.61 -17.98
N GLY A 717 -39.08 5.00 -18.79
CA GLY A 717 -38.51 4.14 -19.83
C GLY A 717 -37.89 2.84 -19.29
N ASP A 718 -37.40 2.84 -18.06
CA ASP A 718 -36.82 1.67 -17.38
C ASP A 718 -37.87 0.85 -16.58
N ALA A 719 -39.13 1.19 -16.65
CA ALA A 719 -40.23 0.40 -16.06
C ALA A 719 -40.39 -1.02 -16.65
N ARG A 720 -39.73 -1.31 -17.77
CA ARG A 720 -39.63 -2.67 -18.34
C ARG A 720 -38.70 -3.59 -17.58
N ASN A 721 -37.78 -3.03 -16.78
CA ASN A 721 -36.92 -3.80 -15.89
C ASN A 721 -37.77 -4.59 -14.91
N ALA A 722 -37.53 -5.91 -14.84
CA ALA A 722 -38.37 -6.83 -14.06
C ALA A 722 -38.40 -6.48 -12.58
N ARG A 723 -37.25 -6.11 -11.98
CA ARG A 723 -37.18 -5.67 -10.61
C ARG A 723 -37.98 -4.38 -10.35
N VAL A 724 -37.77 -3.36 -11.18
CA VAL A 724 -38.46 -2.07 -11.05
C VAL A 724 -39.98 -2.27 -11.15
N ARG A 725 -40.42 -3.06 -12.14
CA ARG A 725 -41.84 -3.38 -12.36
C ARG A 725 -42.39 -4.19 -11.16
N GLY A 726 -41.69 -5.21 -10.72
CA GLY A 726 -42.15 -6.06 -9.63
C GLY A 726 -42.34 -5.28 -8.32
N VAL A 727 -41.40 -4.42 -7.93
CA VAL A 727 -41.51 -3.55 -6.75
C VAL A 727 -42.65 -2.56 -6.90
N ALA A 728 -42.79 -1.89 -8.07
CA ALA A 728 -43.84 -0.92 -8.31
C ALA A 728 -45.23 -1.56 -8.24
N LEU A 729 -45.41 -2.77 -8.81
CA LEU A 729 -46.68 -3.54 -8.72
C LEU A 729 -46.98 -3.93 -7.27
N ARG A 730 -46.01 -4.32 -6.47
CA ARG A 730 -46.17 -4.60 -5.05
C ARG A 730 -46.72 -3.40 -4.29
N VAL A 731 -46.10 -2.23 -4.46
CA VAL A 731 -46.55 -0.98 -3.82
C VAL A 731 -47.92 -0.56 -4.31
N ARG A 732 -48.18 -0.67 -5.63
CA ARG A 732 -49.49 -0.39 -6.21
C ARG A 732 -50.59 -1.26 -5.64
N ALA A 733 -50.30 -2.55 -5.36
CA ALA A 733 -51.30 -3.44 -4.79
C ALA A 733 -51.83 -2.97 -3.43
N ALA A 734 -51.05 -2.24 -2.66
CA ALA A 734 -51.52 -1.65 -1.39
C ALA A 734 -52.53 -0.49 -1.60
N LEU A 735 -52.56 0.10 -2.79
CA LEU A 735 -53.36 1.26 -3.14
C LEU A 735 -54.72 0.91 -3.81
N VAL A 736 -54.87 -0.31 -4.29
CA VAL A 736 -56.12 -0.77 -4.95
C VAL A 736 -57.06 -1.49 -3.96
N GLU A 737 -58.29 -1.75 -4.43
CA GLU A 737 -59.31 -2.49 -3.68
C GLU A 737 -58.81 -3.92 -3.37
N VAL A 738 -59.28 -4.46 -2.23
CA VAL A 738 -58.88 -5.77 -1.72
C VAL A 738 -59.01 -6.90 -2.72
N GLY A 739 -60.09 -6.93 -3.53
CA GLY A 739 -60.31 -7.94 -4.57
C GLY A 739 -59.29 -7.95 -5.72
N GLN A 740 -58.65 -6.81 -5.98
CA GLN A 740 -57.68 -6.65 -7.08
C GLN A 740 -56.24 -6.97 -6.65
N ARG A 741 -55.94 -6.90 -5.33
CA ARG A 741 -54.60 -7.09 -4.76
C ARG A 741 -53.94 -8.40 -5.16
N PRO A 742 -54.62 -9.59 -5.07
CA PRO A 742 -53.97 -10.86 -5.38
C PRO A 742 -53.45 -10.92 -6.82
N ARG A 743 -54.13 -10.32 -7.77
CA ARG A 743 -53.76 -10.31 -9.18
C ARG A 743 -52.45 -9.50 -9.37
N LEU A 744 -52.40 -8.29 -8.84
CA LEU A 744 -51.20 -7.42 -8.95
C LEU A 744 -49.98 -8.00 -8.22
N LEU A 745 -50.22 -8.60 -7.05
CA LEU A 745 -49.14 -9.23 -6.29
C LEU A 745 -48.63 -10.49 -6.93
N ALA A 746 -49.49 -11.29 -7.61
CA ALA A 746 -49.02 -12.42 -8.38
C ALA A 746 -48.17 -11.97 -9.58
N GLU A 747 -48.54 -10.90 -10.27
CA GLU A 747 -47.69 -10.31 -11.33
C GLU A 747 -46.36 -9.80 -10.76
N SER A 748 -46.38 -9.12 -9.63
CA SER A 748 -45.17 -8.68 -8.92
C SER A 748 -44.22 -9.86 -8.57
N VAL A 749 -44.78 -10.95 -8.02
CA VAL A 749 -44.04 -12.18 -7.72
C VAL A 749 -43.40 -12.77 -8.97
N ASP A 750 -44.12 -12.81 -10.10
CA ASP A 750 -43.58 -13.30 -11.36
C ASP A 750 -42.42 -12.47 -11.87
N GLU A 751 -42.52 -11.14 -11.83
CA GLU A 751 -41.46 -10.24 -12.26
C GLU A 751 -40.22 -10.35 -11.36
N LEU A 752 -40.41 -10.35 -10.02
CA LEU A 752 -39.29 -10.44 -9.06
C LEU A 752 -38.59 -11.80 -9.12
N ARG A 753 -39.33 -12.87 -9.42
CA ARG A 753 -38.79 -14.21 -9.65
C ARG A 753 -37.90 -14.26 -10.89
N LYS A 754 -38.30 -13.63 -12.00
CA LYS A 754 -37.47 -13.51 -13.21
C LYS A 754 -36.15 -12.83 -12.96
N TYR A 755 -36.16 -11.78 -12.15
CA TYR A 755 -34.95 -11.02 -11.80
C TYR A 755 -34.05 -11.75 -10.81
N GLY A 756 -34.62 -12.47 -9.85
CA GLY A 756 -33.89 -13.18 -8.81
C GLY A 756 -33.66 -12.39 -7.51
N ASP A 757 -34.35 -11.22 -7.31
CA ASP A 757 -34.27 -10.49 -6.04
C ASP A 757 -35.08 -11.20 -4.95
N ARG A 758 -34.38 -11.99 -4.15
CA ARG A 758 -34.97 -12.87 -3.12
C ARG A 758 -35.60 -12.05 -1.96
N PHE A 759 -35.03 -10.86 -1.66
CA PHE A 759 -35.56 -9.98 -0.62
C PHE A 759 -36.94 -9.41 -1.01
N GLU A 760 -37.01 -8.72 -2.15
CA GLU A 760 -38.29 -8.15 -2.60
C GLU A 760 -39.30 -9.25 -2.96
N LEU A 761 -38.85 -10.37 -3.46
CA LEU A 761 -39.71 -11.53 -3.70
C LEU A 761 -40.33 -12.05 -2.39
N SER A 762 -39.58 -12.11 -1.29
CA SER A 762 -40.13 -12.54 0.01
C SER A 762 -41.17 -11.56 0.54
N ARG A 763 -40.96 -10.25 0.34
CA ARG A 763 -41.95 -9.21 0.67
C ARG A 763 -43.21 -9.34 -0.16
N ALA A 764 -43.08 -9.50 -1.47
CA ALA A 764 -44.22 -9.66 -2.39
C ALA A 764 -45.06 -10.93 -2.08
N LEU A 765 -44.38 -12.03 -1.75
CA LEU A 765 -45.06 -13.27 -1.32
C LEU A 765 -45.79 -13.08 0.02
N SER A 766 -45.17 -12.37 0.98
CA SER A 766 -45.82 -12.07 2.25
C SER A 766 -47.07 -11.22 2.04
N ASP A 767 -46.98 -10.19 1.22
CA ASP A 767 -48.14 -9.31 0.90
C ASP A 767 -49.24 -10.09 0.13
N LEU A 768 -48.85 -11.00 -0.78
CA LEU A 768 -49.74 -11.88 -1.50
C LEU A 768 -50.48 -12.85 -0.58
N GLY A 769 -49.79 -13.41 0.43
CA GLY A 769 -50.37 -14.23 1.48
C GLY A 769 -51.48 -13.48 2.26
N GLN A 770 -51.19 -12.21 2.65
CA GLN A 770 -52.19 -11.37 3.32
C GLN A 770 -53.36 -11.02 2.38
N ALA A 771 -53.12 -10.77 1.12
CA ALA A 771 -54.16 -10.48 0.14
C ALA A 771 -55.07 -11.69 -0.07
N PHE A 772 -54.55 -12.95 -0.13
CA PHE A 772 -55.39 -14.16 -0.16
C PHE A 772 -56.21 -14.37 1.12
N GLN A 773 -55.61 -14.04 2.29
CA GLN A 773 -56.35 -14.11 3.56
C GLN A 773 -57.54 -13.12 3.54
N ALA A 774 -57.30 -11.90 3.04
CA ALA A 774 -58.33 -10.85 2.99
C ALA A 774 -59.48 -11.14 2.02
N VAL A 775 -59.24 -11.92 0.94
CA VAL A 775 -60.30 -12.34 0.01
C VAL A 775 -60.92 -13.70 0.34
N GLY A 776 -60.57 -14.29 1.51
CA GLY A 776 -61.18 -15.52 1.97
C GLY A 776 -60.60 -16.82 1.38
N GLU A 777 -59.36 -16.80 0.92
CA GLU A 777 -58.64 -17.97 0.37
C GLU A 777 -57.51 -18.49 1.36
N PRO A 778 -57.84 -19.02 2.53
CA PRO A 778 -56.88 -19.32 3.56
C PRO A 778 -55.88 -20.43 3.22
N ALA A 779 -56.27 -21.38 2.35
CA ALA A 779 -55.40 -22.45 1.91
C ALA A 779 -54.26 -21.92 1.04
N ARG A 780 -54.58 -21.00 0.13
CA ARG A 780 -53.57 -20.32 -0.74
C ARG A 780 -52.71 -19.38 0.12
N ALA A 781 -53.36 -18.65 1.03
CA ALA A 781 -52.63 -17.76 1.96
C ALA A 781 -51.58 -18.52 2.75
N SER A 782 -51.94 -19.65 3.38
CA SER A 782 -50.99 -20.45 4.18
C SER A 782 -49.81 -20.94 3.35
N MET A 783 -50.06 -21.39 2.12
CA MET A 783 -49.01 -21.91 1.25
C MET A 783 -48.01 -20.82 0.80
N VAL A 784 -48.53 -19.67 0.36
CA VAL A 784 -47.70 -18.53 -0.06
C VAL A 784 -46.94 -17.90 1.11
N THR A 785 -47.57 -17.77 2.27
CA THR A 785 -46.92 -17.25 3.49
C THR A 785 -45.79 -18.17 3.94
N ARG A 786 -45.96 -19.50 3.84
CA ARG A 786 -44.88 -20.46 4.15
C ARG A 786 -43.70 -20.28 3.20
N ARG A 787 -43.97 -20.09 1.91
CA ARG A 787 -42.91 -19.82 0.94
C ARG A 787 -42.18 -18.49 1.24
N ALA A 788 -42.93 -17.43 1.57
CA ALA A 788 -42.34 -16.16 1.99
C ALA A 788 -41.44 -16.33 3.22
N TRP A 789 -41.88 -17.13 4.21
CA TRP A 789 -41.11 -17.40 5.44
C TRP A 789 -39.81 -18.16 5.17
N HIS A 790 -39.82 -19.17 4.30
CA HIS A 790 -38.60 -19.88 3.91
C HIS A 790 -37.59 -18.98 3.22
N LEU A 791 -38.05 -18.20 2.26
CA LEU A 791 -37.19 -17.25 1.54
C LEU A 791 -36.64 -16.18 2.45
N ALA A 792 -37.46 -15.67 3.39
CA ALA A 792 -37.04 -14.73 4.42
C ALA A 792 -35.97 -15.31 5.36
N LYS A 793 -36.11 -16.60 5.74
CA LYS A 793 -35.11 -17.31 6.57
C LYS A 793 -33.78 -17.40 5.81
N GLU A 794 -33.79 -17.73 4.54
CA GLU A 794 -32.58 -17.80 3.70
C GLU A 794 -31.89 -16.42 3.56
N CYS A 795 -32.69 -15.35 3.49
CA CYS A 795 -32.19 -13.97 3.42
C CYS A 795 -31.85 -13.36 4.78
N GLY A 796 -32.16 -14.04 5.90
CA GLY A 796 -31.95 -13.51 7.25
C GLY A 796 -32.93 -12.42 7.66
N ILE A 797 -34.13 -12.36 7.07
CA ILE A 797 -35.13 -11.31 7.32
C ILE A 797 -36.02 -11.68 8.49
N GLU A 798 -35.97 -10.93 9.59
CA GLU A 798 -36.82 -11.19 10.77
C GLU A 798 -38.21 -10.62 10.60
N SER A 799 -38.41 -9.46 10.01
CA SER A 799 -39.69 -8.77 9.88
C SER A 799 -40.79 -9.59 9.15
N VAL A 800 -40.40 -10.45 8.23
CA VAL A 800 -41.33 -11.39 7.56
C VAL A 800 -41.58 -12.63 8.39
N ARG A 801 -40.60 -13.04 9.22
CA ARG A 801 -40.68 -14.21 10.12
C ARG A 801 -41.64 -13.99 11.30
N GLU A 802 -41.73 -12.76 11.79
CA GLU A 802 -42.59 -12.41 12.93
C GLU A 802 -44.10 -12.37 12.56
N ARG A 803 -44.44 -12.36 11.28
CA ARG A 803 -45.83 -12.41 10.82
C ARG A 803 -46.41 -13.81 11.02
N PRO A 804 -47.56 -13.97 11.75
CA PRO A 804 -48.08 -15.27 12.05
C PRO A 804 -48.54 -16.03 10.79
N VAL A 805 -48.09 -17.28 10.66
CA VAL A 805 -48.54 -18.17 9.58
C VAL A 805 -49.97 -18.57 9.87
N PRO A 806 -50.97 -18.31 9.01
CA PRO A 806 -52.32 -18.73 9.20
C PRO A 806 -52.39 -20.26 9.37
N GLY A 807 -53.01 -20.71 10.50
CA GLY A 807 -53.20 -22.13 10.82
C GLY A 807 -52.19 -22.75 11.80
N HIS A 808 -51.16 -22.00 12.26
CA HIS A 808 -50.35 -22.42 13.39
C HIS A 808 -50.80 -21.72 14.67
N HIS A 809 -51.57 -22.41 15.51
CA HIS A 809 -51.77 -22.02 16.90
C HIS A 809 -50.43 -22.17 17.62
N ALA A 810 -49.93 -21.07 18.20
CA ALA A 810 -48.73 -21.03 18.99
C ALA A 810 -48.81 -22.07 20.14
N ARG A 811 -48.19 -23.23 19.96
CA ARG A 811 -47.76 -24.06 21.06
C ARG A 811 -46.41 -23.57 21.49
N SER A 812 -46.39 -22.88 22.64
CA SER A 812 -45.15 -22.58 23.37
C SER A 812 -44.49 -23.88 23.79
N ALA A 813 -43.49 -24.32 23.02
CA ALA A 813 -42.54 -25.35 23.41
C ALA A 813 -41.17 -25.03 22.81
N PRO A 814 -40.04 -25.32 23.50
CA PRO A 814 -38.72 -24.98 23.02
C PRO A 814 -38.41 -25.67 21.70
N ALA A 815 -37.68 -24.96 20.84
CA ALA A 815 -37.31 -25.41 19.53
C ALA A 815 -36.66 -26.80 19.55
N GLN A 816 -37.45 -27.82 19.25
CA GLN A 816 -36.98 -29.06 18.63
C GLN A 816 -37.01 -28.84 17.11
N GLU A 817 -35.87 -28.91 16.51
CA GLU A 817 -35.73 -28.97 15.04
C GLU A 817 -36.54 -30.17 14.55
N ASP A 818 -37.60 -29.88 13.76
CA ASP A 818 -38.39 -30.92 13.10
C ASP A 818 -37.50 -31.64 12.09
N PRO A 819 -37.28 -32.97 12.22
CA PRO A 819 -36.35 -33.71 11.36
C PRO A 819 -36.80 -33.90 9.89
N LEU A 820 -37.96 -33.33 9.54
CA LEU A 820 -38.60 -33.51 8.22
C LEU A 820 -38.11 -32.58 7.12
N TRP A 821 -37.16 -31.66 7.40
CA TRP A 821 -36.74 -30.61 6.47
C TRP A 821 -35.24 -30.52 6.22
N SER A 822 -34.48 -31.61 6.41
CA SER A 822 -33.15 -31.71 5.85
C SER A 822 -33.27 -31.61 4.33
N ALA A 823 -32.57 -30.68 3.73
CA ALA A 823 -32.42 -30.55 2.27
C ALA A 823 -31.87 -31.88 1.73
N ASP A 824 -32.75 -32.71 1.20
CA ASP A 824 -32.34 -33.90 0.45
C ASP A 824 -32.01 -33.42 -0.98
N PRO A 825 -30.73 -33.40 -1.40
CA PRO A 825 -30.33 -32.97 -2.74
C PRO A 825 -30.87 -33.88 -3.84
N ASP A 826 -31.53 -34.94 -3.45
CA ASP A 826 -32.07 -35.99 -4.34
C ASP A 826 -33.53 -35.72 -4.80
N VAL A 827 -34.18 -34.66 -4.26
CA VAL A 827 -35.58 -34.35 -4.67
C VAL A 827 -35.64 -33.77 -6.07
N ASP A 828 -34.67 -33.04 -6.48
CA ASP A 828 -34.57 -32.47 -7.84
C ASP A 828 -34.26 -33.53 -8.90
N ALA A 829 -33.60 -34.61 -8.54
CA ALA A 829 -33.28 -35.72 -9.46
C ALA A 829 -34.49 -36.65 -9.71
N LYS A 830 -35.50 -36.60 -8.84
CA LYS A 830 -36.68 -37.50 -8.93
C LYS A 830 -37.79 -37.01 -9.84
N LEU A 831 -37.85 -35.72 -10.15
CA LEU A 831 -38.91 -35.10 -10.95
C LEU A 831 -38.43 -34.79 -12.38
N SER A 832 -39.31 -35.02 -13.37
CA SER A 832 -39.05 -34.53 -14.74
C SER A 832 -39.26 -33.01 -14.80
N ASP A 833 -38.68 -32.35 -15.84
CA ASP A 833 -38.76 -30.91 -16.01
C ASP A 833 -40.18 -30.36 -16.04
N SER A 834 -41.09 -31.09 -16.68
CA SER A 834 -42.50 -30.71 -16.70
C SER A 834 -43.18 -30.88 -15.33
N GLU A 835 -42.81 -31.91 -14.55
CA GLU A 835 -43.30 -32.13 -13.20
C GLU A 835 -42.72 -31.07 -12.25
N LYS A 836 -41.44 -30.68 -12.40
CA LYS A 836 -40.79 -29.58 -11.64
C LYS A 836 -41.50 -28.25 -11.88
N ARG A 837 -41.73 -27.87 -13.14
CA ARG A 837 -42.45 -26.62 -13.48
C ARG A 837 -43.82 -26.56 -12.83
N VAL A 838 -44.57 -27.64 -12.91
CA VAL A 838 -45.91 -27.70 -12.27
C VAL A 838 -45.81 -27.66 -10.74
N ALA A 839 -44.89 -28.42 -10.17
CA ALA A 839 -44.69 -28.46 -8.71
C ALA A 839 -44.25 -27.12 -8.14
N VAL A 840 -43.33 -26.43 -8.80
CA VAL A 840 -42.88 -25.06 -8.41
C VAL A 840 -44.04 -24.06 -8.45
N LEU A 841 -44.81 -24.01 -9.52
CA LEU A 841 -45.95 -23.10 -9.59
C LEU A 841 -47.03 -23.47 -8.56
N ALA A 842 -47.21 -24.75 -8.31
CA ALA A 842 -48.14 -25.22 -7.27
C ALA A 842 -47.65 -24.79 -5.87
N ALA A 843 -46.36 -24.87 -5.58
CA ALA A 843 -45.74 -24.39 -4.32
C ALA A 843 -45.83 -22.87 -4.15
N TYR A 844 -45.86 -22.09 -5.25
CA TYR A 844 -46.10 -20.65 -5.22
C TYR A 844 -47.58 -20.27 -5.07
N GLY A 845 -48.49 -21.24 -4.91
CA GLY A 845 -49.91 -20.97 -4.64
C GLY A 845 -50.80 -20.78 -5.84
N TYR A 846 -50.35 -21.00 -7.07
CA TYR A 846 -51.18 -20.92 -8.26
C TYR A 846 -52.18 -22.06 -8.29
N THR A 847 -53.44 -21.78 -8.65
CA THR A 847 -54.46 -22.83 -8.87
C THR A 847 -54.12 -23.68 -10.10
N ASN A 848 -54.66 -24.88 -10.21
CA ASN A 848 -54.44 -25.76 -11.39
C ASN A 848 -54.85 -25.07 -12.71
N ARG A 849 -55.85 -24.19 -12.66
CA ARG A 849 -56.29 -23.39 -13.83
C ARG A 849 -55.27 -22.31 -14.20
N GLU A 850 -54.70 -21.63 -13.21
CA GLU A 850 -53.63 -20.63 -13.42
C GLU A 850 -52.32 -21.28 -13.92
N ILE A 851 -51.96 -22.45 -13.39
CA ILE A 851 -50.81 -23.22 -13.85
C ILE A 851 -51.03 -23.67 -15.30
N ALA A 852 -52.24 -24.17 -15.62
CA ALA A 852 -52.59 -24.58 -16.98
C ALA A 852 -52.46 -23.43 -17.99
N LEU A 853 -52.92 -22.24 -17.61
CA LEU A 853 -52.77 -21.03 -18.44
C LEU A 853 -51.28 -20.61 -18.58
N LYS A 854 -50.51 -20.65 -17.50
CA LYS A 854 -49.10 -20.23 -17.54
C LYS A 854 -48.18 -21.17 -18.31
N LEU A 855 -48.49 -22.46 -18.31
CA LEU A 855 -47.71 -23.51 -19.01
C LEU A 855 -48.30 -23.93 -20.35
N TYR A 856 -49.39 -23.26 -20.81
CA TYR A 856 -50.10 -23.57 -22.06
C TYR A 856 -50.52 -25.05 -22.16
N VAL A 857 -50.98 -25.62 -21.04
CA VAL A 857 -51.48 -27.00 -20.96
C VAL A 857 -52.93 -27.07 -20.45
N THR A 858 -53.56 -28.23 -20.46
CA THR A 858 -54.91 -28.39 -19.91
C THR A 858 -54.88 -28.55 -18.38
N VAL A 859 -55.98 -28.19 -17.69
CA VAL A 859 -56.10 -28.40 -16.23
C VAL A 859 -55.93 -29.89 -15.87
N SER A 860 -56.46 -30.76 -16.67
CA SER A 860 -56.28 -32.23 -16.49
C SER A 860 -54.79 -32.64 -16.56
N THR A 861 -54.02 -32.02 -17.46
CA THR A 861 -52.56 -32.26 -17.56
C THR A 861 -51.84 -31.84 -16.28
N VAL A 862 -52.20 -30.69 -15.71
CA VAL A 862 -51.64 -30.18 -14.44
C VAL A 862 -51.96 -31.15 -13.28
N GLU A 863 -53.23 -31.66 -13.23
CA GLU A 863 -53.65 -32.61 -12.20
C GLU A 863 -52.89 -33.94 -12.28
N GLN A 864 -52.70 -34.43 -13.51
CA GLN A 864 -51.88 -35.61 -13.73
C GLN A 864 -50.43 -35.44 -13.31
N HIS A 865 -49.82 -34.30 -13.62
CA HIS A 865 -48.46 -33.99 -13.16
C HIS A 865 -48.39 -33.85 -11.63
N LEU A 866 -49.31 -33.16 -10.98
CA LEU A 866 -49.35 -33.05 -9.53
C LEU A 866 -49.55 -34.43 -8.85
N THR A 867 -50.41 -35.31 -9.38
CA THR A 867 -50.59 -36.67 -8.89
C THR A 867 -49.29 -37.48 -8.94
N ARG A 868 -48.51 -37.33 -10.05
CA ARG A 868 -47.20 -37.97 -10.20
C ARG A 868 -46.18 -37.41 -9.26
N VAL A 869 -46.14 -36.05 -9.12
CA VAL A 869 -45.27 -35.36 -8.17
C VAL A 869 -45.53 -35.84 -6.75
N TYR A 870 -46.81 -35.87 -6.31
CA TYR A 870 -47.16 -36.31 -4.98
C TYR A 870 -46.71 -37.76 -4.72
N ARG A 871 -46.90 -38.67 -5.67
CA ARG A 871 -46.42 -40.04 -5.56
C ARG A 871 -44.90 -40.16 -5.52
N LYS A 872 -44.17 -39.35 -6.35
CA LYS A 872 -42.70 -39.41 -6.42
C LYS A 872 -42.05 -38.83 -5.17
N LEU A 873 -42.67 -37.80 -4.58
CA LEU A 873 -42.18 -37.12 -3.37
C LEU A 873 -42.76 -37.72 -2.07
N ASN A 874 -43.63 -38.77 -2.20
CA ASN A 874 -44.30 -39.42 -1.09
C ASN A 874 -45.05 -38.42 -0.18
N ILE A 875 -45.78 -37.47 -0.79
CA ILE A 875 -46.62 -36.48 -0.12
C ILE A 875 -48.09 -36.71 -0.47
N THR A 876 -49.00 -36.32 0.42
CA THR A 876 -50.41 -36.51 0.24
C THR A 876 -51.21 -35.28 -0.07
N ARG A 877 -50.62 -34.11 0.29
CA ARG A 877 -51.31 -32.80 0.16
C ARG A 877 -50.44 -31.82 -0.56
N ARG A 878 -51.09 -30.88 -1.28
CA ARG A 878 -50.41 -29.80 -1.98
C ARG A 878 -49.56 -28.95 -1.05
N GLN A 879 -49.92 -28.77 0.20
CA GLN A 879 -49.20 -28.01 1.22
C GLN A 879 -47.88 -28.64 1.64
N GLU A 880 -47.68 -29.92 1.33
CA GLU A 880 -46.43 -30.67 1.61
C GLU A 880 -45.39 -30.60 0.49
N LEU A 881 -45.67 -29.84 -0.58
CA LEU A 881 -44.70 -29.68 -1.67
C LEU A 881 -43.42 -29.04 -1.17
N PRO A 882 -42.23 -29.56 -1.52
CA PRO A 882 -40.95 -28.99 -1.12
C PRO A 882 -40.78 -27.55 -1.64
N MET A 883 -40.29 -26.68 -0.76
CA MET A 883 -40.15 -25.25 -1.05
C MET A 883 -38.83 -24.88 -1.73
N ASN A 884 -37.87 -25.80 -1.73
CA ASN A 884 -36.54 -25.64 -2.29
C ASN A 884 -36.42 -26.07 -3.77
N LEU A 885 -37.53 -26.45 -4.42
CA LEU A 885 -37.55 -26.75 -5.86
C LEU A 885 -37.14 -25.49 -6.65
N GLN A 886 -36.00 -25.58 -7.34
CA GLN A 886 -35.47 -24.51 -8.21
C GLN A 886 -35.66 -24.91 -9.68
N LEU A 887 -36.01 -23.91 -10.51
CA LEU A 887 -35.96 -24.03 -11.95
C LEU A 887 -34.81 -23.14 -12.45
N SER A 888 -34.01 -23.66 -13.38
CA SER A 888 -33.04 -22.82 -14.08
C SER A 888 -33.73 -21.79 -14.96
N MET A 889 -33.10 -20.61 -15.17
CA MET A 889 -33.67 -19.55 -16.01
C MET A 889 -33.98 -20.00 -17.44
N ALA A 890 -33.31 -21.04 -17.95
CA ALA A 890 -33.53 -21.62 -19.28
C ALA A 890 -34.80 -22.46 -19.38
N GLU A 891 -35.38 -22.93 -18.26
CA GLU A 891 -36.55 -23.84 -18.22
C GLU A 891 -37.88 -23.13 -18.06
N ILE A 892 -37.89 -21.81 -17.92
CA ILE A 892 -39.09 -20.97 -17.71
C ILE A 892 -39.55 -20.24 -18.99
N ALA A 893 -38.68 -20.16 -20.00
CA ALA A 893 -38.96 -19.46 -21.28
C ALA A 893 -39.91 -20.26 -22.22
#